data_057363be8a4dee64a07fe1c4431d5676
#
_entry.id   057363be8a4dee64a07fe1c4431d5676
#
_cell.length_a   1.000
_cell.length_b   1.000
_cell.length_c   1.000
_cell.angle_alpha   90.00
_cell.angle_beta   90.00
_cell.angle_gamma   90.00
#
_symmetry.space_group_name_H-M   'P 1'
#
loop_
_entity.id
_entity.type
_entity.pdbx_description
1 polymer ?
#
loop_
_entity_poly.entity_id
_entity_poly.type
_entity_poly.pdbx_seq_one_letter_code
_entity_poly.pdbx_strand_id
1 'polypeptide(L)'
;MKKRVLVAGVLLSVFSMGMSAYAEKTLNIKDTTSNDLTYDYNTKLNGSTSGAVVRINVTRDQKITFNNNLSSTGLAFSSETFKITQDNTIGILHNSTATTTIDGNGLWISSTSNLDNVKSIVNQSGILKFTNTRLWVSSKVENAAGATMIVDNEFDLSSSSSDVSNKSIGIDNQGSMQINGKFSADVYNDNSSGDNSFYDDYSGMYAINNQGTLNIAKAESVFGDIKHNSGAQTKINFVSDTLRDLDSPFGVNWCTFNGNVLDSDSNFEMTINKNASWMPRNQSGEVEGIKLNGGWISLSIDNYIWNDSVPGGDYMSYEWNDNYDTLTLKDIQISNTQFSGSKVIKSFVLGSGGFSLSTDLANNKGDKIVFTGTPNISPNIDKIGLVIWDKNSNPQNIIKEDDGKSVTLIEAPESSNMKFESALGFGRNYNSFRVYDPIIKEVTDGITHKWNFVGWQAGGTKTVDSEIDQGKDALDLHATELDNTLKRINDIRTDPSEVGAWLRGENGKMKIRSYGYKYNLMSGGYDWKYESDAAKLFLGFGISYAKNNCDTGIIGDTKSMGYNLYGSWLGRENNDYVDVIVKYGTLDKKYAGLDDNNVFVTGDYDKKLFSIAVKYGRRITRDDGWYYEPSVGLTWGRIGSADFTDSQGINIHADSSTSKMATLGMQVGKNIQGTEFYGLFQVRHDFDGKMHVSVPGSDLPGSSVYDDMGGTWYKVGIGAARKINKNNSFYMDIEKDFGNKVKKPDAIGAGYRYTF
;
A
#
# COMPACT_ATOMS: atom_id res chain seq x y z
N MET A 1 36.33 -37.78 36.06
CA MET A 1 37.21 -36.74 35.57
C MET A 1 38.00 -37.16 34.29
N LYS A 2 37.33 -37.87 33.36
CA LYS A 2 37.94 -38.33 32.08
C LYS A 2 37.08 -38.13 30.82
N LYS A 3 36.08 -37.28 30.89
CA LYS A 3 35.17 -36.97 29.72
C LYS A 3 35.14 -35.49 29.28
N ARG A 4 36.03 -34.64 29.88
CA ARG A 4 36.08 -33.19 29.50
C ARG A 4 37.32 -32.77 28.73
N VAL A 5 38.23 -33.68 28.43
CA VAL A 5 39.48 -33.36 27.69
C VAL A 5 39.38 -33.72 26.21
N LEU A 6 38.35 -34.47 25.80
CA LEU A 6 38.19 -34.89 24.39
C LEU A 6 37.40 -33.91 23.52
N VAL A 7 36.70 -32.93 24.12
CA VAL A 7 35.92 -31.91 23.40
C VAL A 7 36.73 -30.66 23.06
N ALA A 8 37.76 -30.36 23.81
CA ALA A 8 38.65 -29.24 23.54
C ALA A 8 39.68 -29.51 22.43
N GLY A 9 40.00 -30.80 22.17
CA GLY A 9 40.96 -31.16 21.14
C GLY A 9 40.34 -31.22 19.73
N VAL A 10 39.05 -31.43 19.62
CA VAL A 10 38.35 -31.47 18.35
C VAL A 10 37.92 -30.08 17.85
N LEU A 11 37.76 -29.13 18.79
CA LEU A 11 37.45 -27.74 18.42
C LEU A 11 38.65 -26.92 17.98
N LEU A 12 39.89 -27.33 18.37
CA LEU A 12 41.12 -26.67 17.87
C LEU A 12 41.60 -27.25 16.53
N SER A 13 41.19 -28.45 16.17
CA SER A 13 41.57 -28.99 14.86
C SER A 13 40.61 -28.59 13.70
N VAL A 14 39.42 -28.04 14.04
CA VAL A 14 38.45 -27.51 13.03
C VAL A 14 38.74 -26.03 12.74
N PHE A 15 39.43 -25.30 13.62
CA PHE A 15 39.86 -23.92 13.37
C PHE A 15 41.19 -23.75 12.67
N SER A 16 41.97 -24.82 12.50
CA SER A 16 43.26 -24.79 11.78
C SER A 16 43.17 -25.29 10.31
N MET A 17 41.98 -25.66 9.84
CA MET A 17 41.79 -26.06 8.44
C MET A 17 40.99 -25.02 7.62
N GLY A 18 41.16 -23.74 7.88
CA GLY A 18 40.38 -22.69 7.22
C GLY A 18 41.18 -21.49 6.71
N MET A 19 42.48 -21.51 6.78
CA MET A 19 43.30 -20.50 6.12
C MET A 19 44.38 -21.17 5.26
N SER A 20 43.97 -21.83 4.20
CA SER A 20 44.88 -21.99 3.07
C SER A 20 45.05 -20.61 2.45
N ALA A 21 46.21 -20.01 2.63
CA ALA A 21 46.60 -18.87 1.82
C ALA A 21 46.45 -19.26 0.38
N TYR A 22 45.47 -18.68 -0.31
CA TYR A 22 45.31 -18.85 -1.76
C TYR A 22 46.57 -18.30 -2.39
N ALA A 23 47.38 -19.17 -2.98
CA ALA A 23 48.51 -18.75 -3.79
C ALA A 23 47.98 -17.95 -4.98
N GLU A 24 48.33 -16.66 -5.02
CA GLU A 24 48.04 -15.82 -6.18
C GLU A 24 48.73 -16.43 -7.42
N LYS A 25 47.95 -16.92 -8.36
CA LYS A 25 48.48 -17.36 -9.63
C LYS A 25 48.35 -16.20 -10.61
N THR A 26 49.46 -15.56 -10.93
CA THR A 26 49.50 -14.53 -11.96
C THR A 26 49.45 -15.20 -13.32
N LEU A 27 48.42 -14.92 -14.12
CA LEU A 27 48.34 -15.39 -15.49
C LEU A 27 48.72 -14.27 -16.44
N ASN A 28 49.88 -14.37 -17.08
CA ASN A 28 50.24 -13.49 -18.18
C ASN A 28 49.69 -14.07 -19.47
N ILE A 29 48.59 -13.59 -19.97
CA ILE A 29 48.10 -13.95 -21.29
C ILE A 29 48.92 -13.13 -22.29
N LYS A 30 50.02 -13.70 -22.68
CA LYS A 30 50.83 -13.22 -23.80
C LYS A 30 50.57 -14.14 -24.98
N ASP A 31 49.95 -13.62 -25.99
CA ASP A 31 49.80 -14.22 -27.31
C ASP A 31 49.01 -15.52 -27.47
N THR A 32 48.36 -15.52 -28.59
CA THR A 32 47.65 -16.51 -29.39
C THR A 32 47.94 -17.96 -29.07
N THR A 33 46.95 -18.62 -28.50
CA THR A 33 46.87 -20.08 -28.60
C THR A 33 45.81 -20.49 -29.60
N SER A 34 46.07 -21.53 -30.31
CA SER A 34 45.16 -22.06 -31.31
C SER A 34 44.01 -22.90 -30.77
N ASN A 35 43.87 -23.02 -29.45
CA ASN A 35 42.89 -23.84 -28.75
C ASN A 35 42.08 -23.03 -27.77
N ASP A 36 40.86 -23.49 -27.47
CA ASP A 36 40.06 -22.91 -26.38
C ASP A 36 40.81 -23.01 -25.05
N LEU A 37 40.73 -21.94 -24.27
CA LEU A 37 41.40 -21.85 -22.97
C LEU A 37 40.39 -22.12 -21.86
N THR A 38 40.73 -23.04 -20.95
CA THR A 38 39.94 -23.31 -19.75
C THR A 38 40.75 -23.00 -18.51
N TYR A 39 40.18 -22.21 -17.61
CA TYR A 39 40.81 -21.86 -16.34
C TYR A 39 39.99 -22.47 -15.20
N ASP A 40 40.69 -23.18 -14.31
CA ASP A 40 40.09 -23.73 -13.11
C ASP A 40 40.04 -22.69 -11.99
N TYR A 41 39.16 -22.92 -11.00
CA TYR A 41 38.96 -22.12 -9.85
C TYR A 41 40.26 -21.64 -9.15
N ASN A 42 40.30 -20.37 -8.68
CA ASN A 42 41.42 -19.67 -8.02
C ASN A 42 42.50 -19.08 -8.95
N THR A 43 42.24 -18.85 -10.20
CA THR A 43 43.16 -18.07 -11.05
C THR A 43 42.86 -16.59 -10.89
N LYS A 44 43.75 -15.84 -10.22
CA LYS A 44 43.68 -14.36 -10.21
C LYS A 44 44.47 -13.82 -11.38
N LEU A 45 43.82 -12.97 -12.18
CA LEU A 45 44.47 -12.26 -13.29
C LEU A 45 44.97 -10.92 -12.71
N ASN A 46 46.29 -10.77 -12.54
CA ASN A 46 46.90 -9.52 -12.09
C ASN A 46 47.63 -8.84 -13.24
N GLY A 47 47.19 -7.67 -13.64
CA GLY A 47 47.93 -6.81 -14.56
C GLY A 47 48.90 -5.93 -13.81
N SER A 48 50.09 -6.42 -13.47
CA SER A 48 50.98 -5.76 -12.53
C SER A 48 52.27 -5.14 -13.12
N THR A 49 52.26 -4.83 -14.40
CA THR A 49 53.44 -4.17 -15.01
C THR A 49 53.04 -2.91 -15.76
N SER A 50 53.83 -1.85 -15.58
CA SER A 50 53.69 -0.55 -16.28
C SER A 50 53.48 -0.78 -17.81
N GLY A 51 52.31 -0.40 -18.32
CA GLY A 51 51.94 -0.61 -19.72
C GLY A 51 51.50 -2.02 -20.09
N ALA A 52 51.16 -2.87 -19.09
CA ALA A 52 50.68 -4.21 -19.37
C ALA A 52 49.25 -4.14 -19.96
N VAL A 53 49.13 -4.51 -21.20
CA VAL A 53 47.86 -4.68 -21.90
C VAL A 53 47.59 -6.16 -21.97
N VAL A 54 46.47 -6.62 -21.40
CA VAL A 54 46.03 -8.00 -21.66
C VAL A 54 45.45 -8.00 -23.06
N ARG A 55 46.24 -8.49 -24.03
CA ARG A 55 45.79 -8.63 -25.40
C ARG A 55 45.21 -10.02 -25.60
N ILE A 56 43.96 -10.11 -25.87
CA ILE A 56 43.36 -11.31 -26.46
C ILE A 56 43.39 -11.13 -27.98
N ASN A 57 44.45 -11.55 -28.60
CA ASN A 57 44.60 -11.48 -30.06
C ASN A 57 44.15 -12.82 -30.65
N VAL A 58 42.96 -12.84 -31.21
CA VAL A 58 42.33 -14.07 -31.70
C VAL A 58 42.26 -14.02 -33.22
N THR A 59 42.82 -14.99 -33.85
CA THR A 59 42.80 -15.14 -35.32
C THR A 59 41.69 -16.08 -35.85
N ARG A 60 40.90 -16.64 -34.93
CA ARG A 60 39.75 -17.55 -35.19
C ARG A 60 38.79 -17.49 -34.01
N ASP A 61 37.62 -18.10 -34.16
CA ASP A 61 36.65 -18.22 -33.04
C ASP A 61 37.31 -18.95 -31.86
N GLN A 62 37.21 -18.33 -30.66
CA GLN A 62 37.82 -18.87 -29.46
C GLN A 62 36.84 -18.74 -28.27
N LYS A 63 36.82 -19.78 -27.44
CA LYS A 63 36.08 -19.81 -26.19
C LYS A 63 37.04 -19.81 -25.01
N ILE A 64 36.81 -18.93 -24.04
CA ILE A 64 37.49 -18.89 -22.75
C ILE A 64 36.49 -19.29 -21.70
N THR A 65 36.74 -20.39 -20.99
CA THR A 65 35.81 -20.90 -19.95
C THR A 65 36.46 -20.78 -18.59
N PHE A 66 35.77 -20.20 -17.63
CA PHE A 66 36.14 -20.21 -16.24
C PHE A 66 35.30 -21.25 -15.48
N ASN A 67 35.95 -22.35 -15.05
CA ASN A 67 35.27 -23.42 -14.32
C ASN A 67 35.20 -23.09 -12.84
N ASN A 68 33.99 -22.89 -12.33
CA ASN A 68 33.71 -22.69 -10.91
C ASN A 68 33.02 -23.94 -10.33
N ASN A 69 33.78 -24.76 -9.61
CA ASN A 69 33.29 -25.99 -8.98
C ASN A 69 32.89 -25.84 -7.52
N LEU A 70 32.31 -24.73 -7.11
CA LEU A 70 31.77 -24.59 -5.74
C LEU A 70 30.27 -24.75 -5.71
N SER A 71 29.85 -25.86 -5.13
CA SER A 71 28.48 -26.09 -4.73
C SER A 71 28.05 -25.10 -3.66
N SER A 72 26.94 -24.45 -3.92
CA SER A 72 26.25 -23.51 -3.09
C SER A 72 26.03 -23.93 -1.64
N THR A 73 26.59 -23.23 -0.72
CA THR A 73 25.95 -22.94 0.56
C THR A 73 26.41 -21.56 1.03
N GLY A 74 25.58 -20.55 0.81
CA GLY A 74 25.60 -19.28 1.52
C GLY A 74 26.80 -18.37 1.27
N LEU A 75 26.58 -17.26 0.56
CA LEU A 75 27.38 -16.02 0.61
C LEU A 75 28.89 -16.09 0.28
N ALA A 76 29.31 -16.90 -0.66
CA ALA A 76 30.66 -16.80 -1.19
C ALA A 76 30.60 -16.50 -2.68
N PHE A 77 30.89 -15.26 -3.04
CA PHE A 77 31.12 -14.87 -4.43
C PHE A 77 32.42 -15.51 -4.91
N SER A 78 32.33 -16.62 -5.59
CA SER A 78 33.46 -17.23 -6.29
C SER A 78 33.54 -16.63 -7.69
N SER A 79 34.07 -15.41 -7.78
CA SER A 79 34.36 -14.74 -9.05
C SER A 79 35.85 -14.69 -9.28
N GLU A 80 36.28 -14.86 -10.52
CA GLU A 80 37.65 -14.56 -10.91
C GLU A 80 37.85 -13.05 -10.86
N THR A 81 38.90 -12.61 -10.14
CA THR A 81 39.17 -11.19 -9.95
C THR A 81 40.40 -10.80 -10.77
N PHE A 82 40.21 -9.83 -11.64
CA PHE A 82 41.27 -9.14 -12.37
C PHE A 82 41.49 -7.77 -11.69
N LYS A 83 42.65 -7.53 -11.11
CA LYS A 83 42.95 -6.28 -10.42
C LYS A 83 43.92 -5.42 -11.22
N ILE A 84 43.49 -4.20 -11.57
CA ILE A 84 44.30 -3.16 -12.19
C ILE A 84 44.91 -2.30 -11.09
N THR A 85 46.26 -2.16 -11.10
CA THR A 85 47.03 -1.48 -10.07
C THR A 85 47.88 -0.33 -10.58
N GLN A 86 47.75 0.02 -11.86
CA GLN A 86 48.58 1.05 -12.49
C GLN A 86 47.78 1.93 -13.44
N ASP A 87 48.18 3.19 -13.56
CA ASP A 87 47.65 4.15 -14.48
C ASP A 87 47.78 3.71 -15.95
N ASN A 88 46.91 4.23 -16.81
CA ASN A 88 46.91 3.98 -18.25
C ASN A 88 46.83 2.48 -18.60
N THR A 89 46.22 1.65 -17.76
CA THR A 89 46.14 0.20 -17.95
C THR A 89 44.76 -0.19 -18.49
N ILE A 90 44.72 -1.16 -19.40
CA ILE A 90 43.52 -1.78 -19.90
C ILE A 90 43.44 -3.20 -19.32
N GLY A 91 42.29 -3.51 -18.70
CA GLY A 91 42.03 -4.85 -18.15
C GLY A 91 41.90 -5.91 -19.24
N ILE A 92 40.93 -5.78 -20.15
CA ILE A 92 40.78 -6.66 -21.33
C ILE A 92 40.84 -5.79 -22.58
N LEU A 93 41.81 -6.08 -23.45
CA LEU A 93 41.85 -5.53 -24.79
C LEU A 93 41.52 -6.62 -25.82
N HIS A 94 40.36 -6.51 -26.47
CA HIS A 94 39.99 -7.34 -27.57
C HIS A 94 40.28 -6.59 -28.90
N ASN A 95 41.22 -7.12 -29.67
CA ASN A 95 41.62 -6.55 -30.95
C ASN A 95 41.72 -7.68 -31.99
N SER A 96 40.59 -8.25 -32.32
CA SER A 96 40.47 -9.37 -33.28
C SER A 96 39.26 -9.15 -34.15
N THR A 97 39.34 -9.55 -35.40
CA THR A 97 38.19 -9.58 -36.33
C THR A 97 37.28 -10.81 -36.12
N ALA A 98 37.70 -11.75 -35.28
CA ALA A 98 36.95 -12.96 -34.96
C ALA A 98 36.07 -12.77 -33.71
N THR A 99 35.31 -13.79 -33.33
CA THR A 99 34.52 -13.85 -32.13
C THR A 99 35.31 -14.41 -30.95
N THR A 100 35.39 -13.67 -29.85
CA THR A 100 35.90 -14.20 -28.58
C THR A 100 34.72 -14.34 -27.60
N THR A 101 34.54 -15.55 -27.09
CA THR A 101 33.51 -15.83 -26.08
C THR A 101 34.19 -16.07 -24.74
N ILE A 102 33.76 -15.31 -23.71
CA ILE A 102 34.11 -15.52 -22.32
C ILE A 102 32.90 -16.18 -21.64
N ASP A 103 33.13 -17.38 -21.10
CA ASP A 103 32.08 -18.20 -20.50
C ASP A 103 32.49 -18.60 -19.08
N GLY A 104 31.65 -18.31 -18.07
CA GLY A 104 32.00 -18.62 -16.69
C GLY A 104 30.96 -18.02 -15.71
N ASN A 105 31.06 -18.34 -14.41
CA ASN A 105 30.06 -17.92 -13.45
C ASN A 105 30.22 -16.45 -13.01
N GLY A 106 31.42 -15.89 -13.04
CA GLY A 106 31.65 -14.50 -12.66
C GLY A 106 33.06 -14.02 -13.04
N LEU A 107 33.15 -12.79 -13.49
CA LEU A 107 34.39 -12.09 -13.79
C LEU A 107 34.36 -10.70 -13.18
N TRP A 108 35.32 -10.42 -12.30
CA TRP A 108 35.47 -9.13 -11.67
C TRP A 108 36.72 -8.43 -12.16
N ILE A 109 36.56 -7.28 -12.80
CA ILE A 109 37.67 -6.41 -13.22
C ILE A 109 37.66 -5.18 -12.33
N SER A 110 38.51 -5.15 -11.31
CA SER A 110 38.60 -4.06 -10.37
C SER A 110 39.86 -3.21 -10.60
N SER A 111 39.74 -1.89 -10.37
CA SER A 111 40.90 -0.98 -10.26
C SER A 111 41.10 -0.57 -8.81
N THR A 112 42.34 -0.21 -8.42
CA THR A 112 42.56 0.51 -7.18
C THR A 112 42.04 1.93 -7.36
N SER A 113 41.56 2.54 -6.28
CA SER A 113 41.12 3.95 -6.27
C SER A 113 42.27 4.87 -6.72
N ASN A 114 41.91 5.98 -7.37
CA ASN A 114 42.84 7.04 -7.80
C ASN A 114 43.82 6.67 -8.93
N LEU A 115 43.43 5.79 -9.85
CA LEU A 115 44.19 5.55 -11.07
C LEU A 115 43.69 6.35 -12.25
N ASP A 116 44.58 7.00 -12.99
CA ASP A 116 44.25 7.78 -14.18
C ASP A 116 44.15 6.88 -15.43
N ASN A 117 43.18 7.21 -16.31
CA ASN A 117 42.99 6.57 -17.63
C ASN A 117 42.88 5.04 -17.59
N VAL A 118 42.28 4.48 -16.56
CA VAL A 118 42.05 3.04 -16.48
C VAL A 118 40.81 2.68 -17.26
N LYS A 119 40.88 1.56 -17.99
CA LYS A 119 39.75 0.98 -18.73
C LYS A 119 39.63 -0.50 -18.36
N SER A 120 38.46 -0.90 -17.91
CA SER A 120 38.22 -2.29 -17.59
C SER A 120 38.19 -3.16 -18.87
N ILE A 121 37.51 -2.69 -19.90
CA ILE A 121 37.37 -3.43 -21.17
C ILE A 121 37.48 -2.46 -22.34
N VAL A 122 38.26 -2.83 -23.33
CA VAL A 122 38.32 -2.18 -24.64
C VAL A 122 38.10 -3.21 -25.74
N ASN A 123 36.99 -3.10 -26.46
CA ASN A 123 36.72 -3.90 -27.64
C ASN A 123 36.98 -3.05 -28.88
N GLN A 124 38.12 -3.29 -29.56
CA GLN A 124 38.53 -2.49 -30.74
C GLN A 124 37.98 -3.00 -32.05
N SER A 125 37.69 -4.30 -32.16
CA SER A 125 37.21 -4.89 -33.41
C SER A 125 36.57 -6.26 -33.15
N GLY A 126 35.79 -6.80 -34.12
CA GLY A 126 35.16 -8.11 -34.05
C GLY A 126 34.10 -8.22 -32.96
N ILE A 127 33.89 -9.42 -32.42
CA ILE A 127 32.83 -9.72 -31.46
C ILE A 127 33.46 -10.20 -30.15
N LEU A 128 33.21 -9.45 -29.08
CA LEU A 128 33.49 -9.86 -27.70
C LEU A 128 32.19 -10.24 -27.00
N LYS A 129 32.07 -11.50 -26.59
CA LYS A 129 30.85 -12.01 -26.00
C LYS A 129 31.09 -12.60 -24.60
N PHE A 130 30.26 -12.23 -23.64
CA PHE A 130 30.21 -12.80 -22.30
C PHE A 130 28.94 -13.65 -22.17
N THR A 131 29.13 -14.99 -21.99
CA THR A 131 28.01 -15.94 -21.83
C THR A 131 28.08 -16.59 -20.47
N ASN A 132 26.91 -16.76 -19.80
CA ASN A 132 26.81 -17.28 -18.44
C ASN A 132 27.68 -16.54 -17.40
N THR A 133 28.28 -15.44 -17.78
CA THR A 133 29.23 -14.67 -16.95
C THR A 133 28.54 -13.49 -16.33
N ARG A 134 28.59 -13.41 -14.99
CA ARG A 134 28.29 -12.20 -14.25
C ARG A 134 29.52 -11.31 -14.31
N LEU A 135 29.37 -10.15 -14.94
CA LEU A 135 30.47 -9.23 -15.23
C LEU A 135 30.40 -8.02 -14.28
N TRP A 136 31.45 -7.83 -13.47
CA TRP A 136 31.65 -6.63 -12.66
C TRP A 136 32.88 -5.87 -13.14
N VAL A 137 32.72 -4.58 -13.37
CA VAL A 137 33.82 -3.70 -13.76
C VAL A 137 33.83 -2.44 -12.92
N SER A 138 35.02 -1.97 -12.53
CA SER A 138 35.18 -0.78 -11.70
C SER A 138 35.74 0.42 -12.46
N SER A 139 35.74 0.41 -13.78
CA SER A 139 36.20 1.52 -14.60
C SER A 139 35.62 1.43 -16.03
N LYS A 140 35.94 2.41 -16.86
CA LYS A 140 35.40 2.60 -18.21
C LYS A 140 35.43 1.33 -19.09
N VAL A 141 34.32 1.14 -19.84
CA VAL A 141 34.19 0.14 -20.90
C VAL A 141 34.05 0.86 -22.24
N GLU A 142 34.93 0.53 -23.19
CA GLU A 142 34.90 1.08 -24.53
C GLU A 142 34.57 0.01 -25.58
N ASN A 143 33.65 0.32 -26.51
CA ASN A 143 33.35 -0.50 -27.66
C ASN A 143 33.49 0.35 -28.93
N ALA A 144 34.54 0.11 -29.69
CA ALA A 144 34.95 0.93 -30.83
C ALA A 144 33.99 0.81 -32.03
N ALA A 145 34.07 1.74 -32.96
CA ALA A 145 33.31 1.71 -34.19
C ALA A 145 33.56 0.42 -34.98
N GLY A 146 32.50 -0.26 -35.41
CA GLY A 146 32.55 -1.52 -36.11
C GLY A 146 32.76 -2.75 -35.22
N ALA A 147 33.04 -2.58 -33.92
CA ALA A 147 33.12 -3.68 -32.97
C ALA A 147 31.74 -4.03 -32.40
N THR A 148 31.59 -5.28 -31.93
CA THR A 148 30.36 -5.76 -31.28
C THR A 148 30.68 -6.31 -29.89
N MET A 149 29.96 -5.85 -28.88
CA MET A 149 30.03 -6.40 -27.51
C MET A 149 28.69 -6.97 -27.10
N ILE A 150 28.67 -8.19 -26.56
CA ILE A 150 27.44 -8.86 -26.11
C ILE A 150 27.65 -9.35 -24.68
N VAL A 151 26.73 -9.00 -23.79
CA VAL A 151 26.68 -9.51 -22.40
C VAL A 151 25.33 -10.20 -22.18
N ASP A 152 25.37 -11.54 -22.04
CA ASP A 152 24.15 -12.35 -21.97
C ASP A 152 23.60 -12.47 -20.52
N ASN A 153 24.42 -12.25 -19.49
CA ASN A 153 24.03 -12.36 -18.08
C ASN A 153 24.10 -10.98 -17.39
N GLU A 154 24.43 -10.91 -16.13
CA GLU A 154 24.48 -9.71 -15.32
C GLU A 154 25.73 -8.87 -15.63
N PHE A 155 25.56 -7.56 -15.73
CA PHE A 155 26.64 -6.60 -15.97
C PHE A 155 26.50 -5.44 -14.96
N ASP A 156 27.43 -5.39 -14.02
CA ASP A 156 27.54 -4.34 -13.02
C ASP A 156 28.77 -3.48 -13.32
N LEU A 157 28.57 -2.18 -13.43
CA LEU A 157 29.62 -1.21 -13.66
C LEU A 157 29.63 -0.20 -12.51
N SER A 158 30.81 0.02 -11.89
CA SER A 158 31.05 1.08 -10.92
C SER A 158 32.29 1.86 -11.36
N SER A 159 32.15 3.16 -11.60
CA SER A 159 33.25 3.98 -12.08
C SER A 159 33.28 5.30 -11.32
N SER A 160 34.39 5.58 -10.62
CA SER A 160 34.58 6.84 -9.91
C SER A 160 35.72 7.65 -10.53
N SER A 161 35.65 8.98 -10.41
CA SER A 161 36.71 9.90 -10.75
C SER A 161 36.96 10.85 -9.59
N SER A 162 38.23 11.02 -9.22
CA SER A 162 38.64 12.03 -8.23
C SER A 162 38.85 13.42 -8.86
N ASP A 163 38.80 13.55 -10.17
CA ASP A 163 38.99 14.80 -10.89
C ASP A 163 37.69 15.30 -11.51
N VAL A 164 37.12 16.32 -10.94
CA VAL A 164 35.87 16.99 -11.40
C VAL A 164 36.03 17.56 -12.81
N SER A 165 37.25 17.84 -13.25
CA SER A 165 37.50 18.36 -14.61
C SER A 165 37.46 17.27 -15.70
N ASN A 166 37.66 16.01 -15.31
CA ASN A 166 37.58 14.86 -16.20
C ASN A 166 36.26 14.12 -15.98
N LYS A 167 35.28 14.38 -16.85
CA LYS A 167 33.99 13.68 -16.82
C LYS A 167 34.21 12.17 -16.91
N SER A 168 33.84 11.45 -15.88
CA SER A 168 33.88 10.00 -15.89
C SER A 168 32.83 9.45 -16.86
N ILE A 169 33.24 8.48 -17.66
CA ILE A 169 32.35 7.78 -18.59
C ILE A 169 32.39 6.29 -18.22
N GLY A 170 31.24 5.72 -17.89
CA GLY A 170 31.12 4.29 -17.62
C GLY A 170 31.19 3.47 -18.90
N ILE A 171 30.24 3.61 -19.80
CA ILE A 171 30.19 2.96 -21.12
C ILE A 171 30.41 3.99 -22.21
N ASP A 172 31.37 3.78 -23.07
CA ASP A 172 31.62 4.55 -24.30
C ASP A 172 31.45 3.64 -25.51
N ASN A 173 30.26 3.69 -26.13
CA ASN A 173 29.90 2.81 -27.23
C ASN A 173 29.87 3.56 -28.56
N GLN A 174 30.78 3.21 -29.46
CA GLN A 174 30.82 3.69 -30.83
C GLN A 174 30.40 2.58 -31.84
N GLY A 175 30.37 1.33 -31.40
CA GLY A 175 30.01 0.17 -32.16
C GLY A 175 28.61 -0.36 -31.89
N SER A 176 28.46 -1.66 -31.84
CA SER A 176 27.22 -2.32 -31.43
C SER A 176 27.38 -2.96 -30.05
N MET A 177 26.54 -2.60 -29.10
CA MET A 177 26.53 -3.19 -27.75
C MET A 177 25.15 -3.73 -27.40
N GLN A 178 25.11 -4.96 -26.95
CA GLN A 178 23.89 -5.64 -26.54
C GLN A 178 24.08 -6.25 -25.16
N ILE A 179 23.24 -5.81 -24.22
CA ILE A 179 23.18 -6.32 -22.84
C ILE A 179 21.83 -7.00 -22.66
N ASN A 180 21.83 -8.34 -22.66
CA ASN A 180 20.63 -9.18 -22.61
C ASN A 180 20.19 -9.46 -21.17
N GLY A 181 21.14 -9.51 -20.25
CA GLY A 181 20.91 -9.74 -18.83
C GLY A 181 20.64 -8.46 -18.04
N LYS A 182 20.78 -8.56 -16.72
CA LYS A 182 20.64 -7.43 -15.81
C LYS A 182 21.79 -6.45 -15.98
N PHE A 183 21.48 -5.17 -15.94
CA PHE A 183 22.47 -4.10 -16.04
C PHE A 183 22.32 -3.10 -14.92
N SER A 184 23.46 -2.83 -14.25
CA SER A 184 23.56 -1.76 -13.28
C SER A 184 24.81 -0.92 -13.58
N ALA A 185 24.71 0.40 -13.45
CA ALA A 185 25.83 1.31 -13.60
C ALA A 185 25.78 2.39 -12.52
N ASP A 186 26.93 2.62 -11.90
CA ASP A 186 27.13 3.67 -10.89
C ASP A 186 28.40 4.45 -11.26
N VAL A 187 28.20 5.69 -11.72
CA VAL A 187 29.30 6.54 -12.21
C VAL A 187 29.27 7.84 -11.44
N TYR A 188 30.19 8.00 -10.49
CA TYR A 188 30.17 9.08 -9.52
C TYR A 188 31.52 9.79 -9.39
N ASN A 189 31.49 10.94 -8.72
CA ASN A 189 32.69 11.73 -8.39
C ASN A 189 33.12 11.41 -6.94
N ASP A 190 34.37 10.93 -6.78
CA ASP A 190 34.93 10.51 -5.49
C ASP A 190 35.51 11.69 -4.65
N ASN A 191 35.17 12.93 -4.99
CA ASN A 191 35.61 14.12 -4.24
C ASN A 191 34.82 14.37 -2.93
N SER A 192 34.02 13.42 -2.47
CA SER A 192 33.31 13.54 -1.22
C SER A 192 34.27 13.54 -0.04
N SER A 193 34.46 14.70 0.58
CA SER A 193 35.13 14.90 1.83
C SER A 193 34.43 14.12 2.96
N GLY A 194 34.65 12.82 3.07
CA GLY A 194 34.41 12.04 4.28
C GLY A 194 32.96 11.96 4.84
N ASP A 195 32.00 12.60 4.28
CA ASP A 195 30.59 12.42 4.59
C ASP A 195 30.01 11.40 3.63
N ASN A 196 29.53 10.28 4.15
CA ASN A 196 28.79 9.24 3.42
C ASN A 196 27.43 9.77 2.93
N SER A 197 27.39 10.89 2.25
CA SER A 197 26.15 11.32 1.58
C SER A 197 25.99 10.53 0.29
N PHE A 198 24.97 9.72 0.20
CA PHE A 198 24.52 8.98 -0.99
C PHE A 198 24.17 9.90 -2.19
N TYR A 199 24.47 11.17 -2.10
CA TYR A 199 24.31 12.19 -3.12
C TYR A 199 25.64 12.69 -3.63
N ASP A 200 26.45 11.75 -4.13
CA ASP A 200 27.60 12.11 -4.93
C ASP A 200 27.14 12.98 -6.09
N ASP A 201 27.89 14.03 -6.39
CA ASP A 201 27.61 14.92 -7.50
C ASP A 201 27.82 14.16 -8.80
N TYR A 202 26.74 13.62 -9.36
CA TYR A 202 26.73 12.95 -10.67
C TYR A 202 26.72 13.96 -11.83
N SER A 203 26.75 15.27 -11.57
CA SER A 203 26.64 16.28 -12.60
C SER A 203 27.77 16.19 -13.61
N GLY A 204 27.41 15.92 -14.86
CA GLY A 204 28.34 15.75 -15.96
C GLY A 204 29.10 14.43 -16.01
N MET A 205 28.73 13.46 -15.16
CA MET A 205 29.21 12.08 -15.26
C MET A 205 28.31 11.30 -16.20
N TYR A 206 28.89 10.60 -17.17
CA TYR A 206 28.13 9.80 -18.11
C TYR A 206 28.15 8.31 -17.70
N ALA A 207 27.03 7.77 -17.25
CA ALA A 207 26.89 6.33 -17.11
C ALA A 207 27.03 5.67 -18.50
N ILE A 208 26.45 6.30 -19.53
CA ILE A 208 26.46 5.82 -20.90
C ILE A 208 26.71 7.00 -21.87
N ASN A 209 27.70 6.86 -22.73
CA ASN A 209 27.91 7.69 -23.91
C ASN A 209 27.74 6.82 -25.16
N ASN A 210 26.61 6.92 -25.85
CA ASN A 210 26.32 6.11 -27.01
C ASN A 210 26.44 6.90 -28.30
N GLN A 211 27.35 6.46 -29.18
CA GLN A 211 27.56 6.98 -30.53
C GLN A 211 27.25 5.92 -31.61
N GLY A 212 26.97 4.68 -31.19
CA GLY A 212 26.65 3.55 -32.07
C GLY A 212 25.26 2.98 -31.78
N THR A 213 25.16 1.65 -31.78
CA THR A 213 23.92 0.94 -31.42
C THR A 213 24.04 0.36 -30.02
N LEU A 214 23.13 0.71 -29.12
CA LEU A 214 23.06 0.19 -27.78
C LEU A 214 21.67 -0.38 -27.48
N ASN A 215 21.62 -1.62 -27.01
CA ASN A 215 20.40 -2.26 -26.55
C ASN A 215 20.61 -2.86 -25.16
N ILE A 216 19.89 -2.37 -24.15
CA ILE A 216 19.89 -2.89 -22.79
C ILE A 216 18.50 -3.44 -22.50
N ALA A 217 18.41 -4.77 -22.39
CA ALA A 217 17.13 -5.46 -22.25
C ALA A 217 16.54 -5.33 -20.82
N LYS A 218 17.42 -5.26 -19.79
CA LYS A 218 17.01 -5.21 -18.38
C LYS A 218 17.95 -4.31 -17.57
N ALA A 219 17.71 -3.00 -17.56
CA ALA A 219 18.39 -2.08 -16.67
C ALA A 219 17.73 -2.13 -15.28
N GLU A 220 18.50 -2.27 -14.20
CA GLU A 220 18.01 -2.25 -12.81
C GLU A 220 18.35 -0.93 -12.11
N SER A 221 19.62 -0.48 -12.19
CA SER A 221 20.06 0.78 -11.56
C SER A 221 21.07 1.48 -12.46
N VAL A 222 20.82 2.74 -12.76
CA VAL A 222 21.76 3.56 -13.53
C VAL A 222 21.87 4.92 -12.86
N PHE A 223 23.06 5.23 -12.38
CA PHE A 223 23.44 6.52 -11.78
C PHE A 223 24.45 7.21 -12.67
N GLY A 224 24.14 8.46 -13.07
CA GLY A 224 24.89 9.22 -14.07
C GLY A 224 24.10 9.39 -15.37
N ASP A 225 24.49 10.36 -16.18
CA ASP A 225 23.78 10.77 -17.39
C ASP A 225 23.86 9.73 -18.52
N ILE A 226 22.82 9.65 -19.33
CA ILE A 226 22.80 8.91 -20.59
C ILE A 226 22.92 9.91 -21.73
N LYS A 227 24.05 9.90 -22.42
CA LYS A 227 24.27 10.70 -23.60
C LYS A 227 23.99 9.90 -24.87
N HIS A 228 23.03 10.36 -25.65
CA HIS A 228 22.71 9.86 -26.96
C HIS A 228 23.27 10.82 -28.03
N ASN A 229 24.17 10.33 -28.86
CA ASN A 229 24.77 11.19 -29.89
C ASN A 229 23.99 11.08 -31.20
N SER A 230 23.98 12.13 -31.98
CA SER A 230 23.28 12.19 -33.27
C SER A 230 23.64 11.04 -34.19
N GLY A 231 22.62 10.32 -34.69
CA GLY A 231 22.77 9.15 -35.53
C GLY A 231 22.99 7.82 -34.77
N ALA A 232 23.13 7.86 -33.47
CA ALA A 232 23.15 6.65 -32.64
C ALA A 232 21.76 5.99 -32.59
N GLN A 233 21.73 4.74 -32.12
CA GLN A 233 20.50 4.02 -31.76
C GLN A 233 20.61 3.59 -30.32
N THR A 234 19.69 4.03 -29.47
CA THR A 234 19.70 3.68 -28.05
C THR A 234 18.37 3.10 -27.66
N LYS A 235 18.39 1.89 -27.07
CA LYS A 235 17.22 1.26 -26.50
C LYS A 235 17.54 0.75 -25.10
N ILE A 236 16.84 1.25 -24.09
CA ILE A 236 17.03 0.86 -22.68
C ILE A 236 15.68 0.53 -22.06
N ASN A 237 15.62 -0.62 -21.41
CA ASN A 237 14.41 -1.10 -20.78
C ASN A 237 14.65 -1.27 -19.27
N PHE A 238 14.13 -0.35 -18.46
CA PHE A 238 14.18 -0.41 -16.99
C PHE A 238 13.12 -1.38 -16.47
N VAL A 239 13.56 -2.46 -15.84
CA VAL A 239 12.70 -3.56 -15.35
C VAL A 239 13.23 -4.08 -14.03
N SER A 240 12.39 -4.15 -13.02
CA SER A 240 12.68 -4.88 -11.79
C SER A 240 11.96 -6.22 -11.76
N ASP A 241 12.73 -7.31 -11.68
CA ASP A 241 12.19 -8.68 -11.56
C ASP A 241 11.82 -9.07 -10.12
N THR A 242 12.24 -8.30 -9.12
CA THR A 242 12.04 -8.63 -7.71
C THR A 242 11.23 -7.56 -6.98
N LEU A 243 10.08 -7.96 -6.46
CA LEU A 243 9.49 -7.30 -5.30
C LEU A 243 10.38 -7.67 -4.11
N ARG A 244 11.32 -6.83 -3.72
CA ARG A 244 11.98 -7.03 -2.43
C ARG A 244 11.01 -6.74 -1.29
N ASP A 245 11.26 -7.52 -0.23
CA ASP A 245 10.57 -7.58 1.03
C ASP A 245 10.03 -6.21 1.50
N LEU A 246 8.72 -6.17 1.69
CA LEU A 246 7.98 -5.01 2.20
C LEU A 246 8.29 -4.69 3.68
N ASP A 247 9.17 -5.45 4.32
CA ASP A 247 9.51 -5.32 5.74
C ASP A 247 10.57 -4.24 6.03
N SER A 248 11.23 -3.71 5.02
CA SER A 248 12.03 -2.50 5.18
C SER A 248 11.09 -1.29 5.19
N PRO A 249 11.16 -0.39 6.17
CA PRO A 249 10.38 0.86 6.14
C PRO A 249 10.68 1.71 4.89
N PHE A 250 11.74 1.38 4.17
CA PHE A 250 12.17 1.92 2.88
C PHE A 250 12.30 0.84 1.81
N GLY A 251 11.61 -0.30 1.95
CA GLY A 251 11.69 -1.52 1.15
C GLY A 251 11.46 -1.37 -0.33
N VAL A 252 12.20 -0.50 -0.95
CA VAL A 252 12.17 -0.22 -2.37
C VAL A 252 13.40 -0.83 -2.98
N ASN A 253 13.24 -1.91 -3.71
CA ASN A 253 14.16 -2.23 -4.79
C ASN A 253 13.90 -1.23 -5.90
N TRP A 254 14.72 -0.23 -5.90
CA TRP A 254 14.66 0.80 -6.90
C TRP A 254 15.32 0.27 -8.17
N CYS A 255 14.50 -0.13 -9.12
CA CYS A 255 14.94 -0.06 -10.50
C CYS A 255 14.92 1.43 -10.85
N THR A 256 16.07 2.09 -10.77
CA THR A 256 16.14 3.55 -10.83
C THR A 256 17.12 4.01 -11.89
N PHE A 257 16.68 4.92 -12.71
CA PHE A 257 17.57 5.78 -13.47
C PHE A 257 17.66 7.15 -12.76
N ASN A 258 18.83 7.49 -12.25
CA ASN A 258 19.13 8.76 -11.59
C ASN A 258 20.18 9.51 -12.42
N GLY A 259 19.71 10.42 -13.26
CA GLY A 259 20.53 11.16 -14.22
C GLY A 259 19.70 11.74 -15.35
N ASN A 260 20.37 12.48 -16.21
CA ASN A 260 19.76 13.17 -17.33
C ASN A 260 19.88 12.36 -18.63
N VAL A 261 18.94 12.58 -19.54
CA VAL A 261 19.02 12.12 -20.93
C VAL A 261 19.47 13.31 -21.79
N LEU A 262 20.62 13.18 -22.40
CA LEU A 262 21.23 14.25 -23.21
C LEU A 262 21.16 13.89 -24.69
N ASP A 263 20.79 14.90 -25.50
CA ASP A 263 20.80 14.84 -26.96
C ASP A 263 19.90 13.75 -27.57
N SER A 264 18.78 13.38 -26.92
CA SER A 264 17.84 12.38 -27.43
C SER A 264 17.16 12.83 -28.72
N ASP A 265 16.92 11.87 -29.61
CA ASP A 265 16.22 12.03 -30.88
C ASP A 265 15.28 10.84 -31.17
N SER A 266 14.68 10.77 -32.33
CA SER A 266 13.74 9.69 -32.71
C SER A 266 14.34 8.28 -32.71
N ASN A 267 15.65 8.11 -32.57
CA ASN A 267 16.35 6.84 -32.43
C ASN A 267 16.68 6.49 -30.96
N PHE A 268 16.27 7.34 -30.04
CA PHE A 268 16.33 7.07 -28.60
C PHE A 268 15.02 6.44 -28.12
N GLU A 269 15.11 5.36 -27.36
CA GLU A 269 13.98 4.70 -26.70
C GLU A 269 14.37 4.33 -25.28
N MET A 270 13.67 4.89 -24.30
CA MET A 270 13.79 4.49 -22.89
C MET A 270 12.44 4.08 -22.35
N THR A 271 12.30 2.83 -21.95
CA THR A 271 11.07 2.30 -21.34
C THR A 271 11.24 2.19 -19.84
N ILE A 272 10.32 2.82 -19.09
CA ILE A 272 10.25 2.77 -17.63
C ILE A 272 9.04 1.90 -17.27
N ASN A 273 9.32 0.66 -16.88
CA ASN A 273 8.27 -0.30 -16.56
C ASN A 273 7.79 -0.17 -15.11
N LYS A 274 6.76 -0.93 -14.79
CA LYS A 274 6.26 -1.07 -13.42
C LYS A 274 7.41 -1.41 -12.46
N ASN A 275 7.45 -0.76 -11.30
CA ASN A 275 8.51 -0.83 -10.30
C ASN A 275 9.86 -0.21 -10.73
N ALA A 276 9.85 0.63 -11.75
CA ALA A 276 11.00 1.42 -12.14
C ALA A 276 10.69 2.92 -12.05
N SER A 277 11.71 3.73 -11.85
CA SER A 277 11.59 5.19 -11.83
C SER A 277 12.74 5.86 -12.57
N TRP A 278 12.45 6.98 -13.20
CA TRP A 278 13.43 7.91 -13.71
C TRP A 278 13.41 9.17 -12.85
N MET A 279 14.59 9.59 -12.41
CA MET A 279 14.85 10.73 -11.56
C MET A 279 15.82 11.68 -12.28
N PRO A 280 15.33 12.52 -13.20
CA PRO A 280 16.16 13.52 -13.84
C PRO A 280 16.59 14.59 -12.82
N ARG A 281 17.78 15.14 -13.00
CA ARG A 281 18.34 16.22 -12.16
C ARG A 281 18.71 17.40 -13.02
N ASN A 282 18.02 18.51 -12.84
CA ASN A 282 18.27 19.72 -13.64
C ASN A 282 18.36 19.41 -15.16
N GLN A 283 17.40 18.58 -15.63
CA GLN A 283 17.35 18.16 -17.02
C GLN A 283 17.28 19.38 -17.94
N SER A 284 18.27 19.58 -18.76
CA SER A 284 18.27 20.62 -19.78
C SER A 284 17.84 20.07 -21.14
N GLY A 285 17.07 20.86 -21.87
CA GLY A 285 16.61 20.49 -23.20
C GLY A 285 15.38 19.56 -23.19
N GLU A 286 14.88 19.30 -24.37
CA GLU A 286 13.73 18.44 -24.62
C GLU A 286 14.19 16.98 -24.71
N VAL A 287 13.44 16.07 -24.08
CA VAL A 287 13.71 14.63 -24.13
C VAL A 287 12.66 13.94 -24.98
N GLU A 288 13.11 13.16 -25.95
CA GLU A 288 12.29 12.38 -26.88
C GLU A 288 12.46 10.88 -26.61
N GLY A 289 11.48 10.06 -27.00
CA GLY A 289 11.57 8.60 -27.00
C GLY A 289 11.30 7.93 -25.66
N ILE A 290 10.59 8.57 -24.76
CA ILE A 290 10.23 8.02 -23.44
C ILE A 290 8.95 7.18 -23.54
N LYS A 291 9.00 5.96 -22.97
CA LYS A 291 7.85 5.08 -22.78
C LYS A 291 7.62 4.84 -21.30
N LEU A 292 6.55 5.38 -20.76
CA LEU A 292 6.12 5.17 -19.39
C LEU A 292 5.14 3.98 -19.35
N ASN A 293 5.64 2.79 -19.00
CA ASN A 293 4.87 1.55 -19.00
C ASN A 293 4.59 1.08 -17.55
N GLY A 294 3.84 1.87 -16.81
CA GLY A 294 3.55 1.62 -15.40
C GLY A 294 4.65 2.05 -14.44
N GLY A 295 5.69 2.73 -14.92
CA GLY A 295 6.77 3.31 -14.12
C GLY A 295 6.50 4.75 -13.69
N TRP A 296 7.49 5.36 -13.03
CA TRP A 296 7.41 6.71 -12.50
C TRP A 296 8.47 7.64 -13.10
N ILE A 297 8.11 8.91 -13.27
CA ILE A 297 9.06 10.01 -13.48
C ILE A 297 8.96 10.91 -12.26
N SER A 298 10.08 11.10 -11.54
CA SER A 298 10.12 11.81 -10.27
C SER A 298 11.10 12.96 -10.32
N LEU A 299 10.61 14.18 -10.18
CA LEU A 299 11.42 15.39 -10.02
C LEU A 299 11.60 15.75 -8.54
N SER A 300 10.86 15.11 -7.65
CA SER A 300 10.79 15.44 -6.22
C SER A 300 11.99 15.01 -5.39
N ILE A 301 12.92 14.24 -5.94
CA ILE A 301 13.97 13.60 -5.13
C ILE A 301 15.09 14.55 -4.72
N ASP A 302 15.37 15.58 -5.52
CA ASP A 302 16.41 16.56 -5.19
C ASP A 302 16.07 17.42 -3.97
N ASN A 303 14.83 17.32 -3.49
CA ASN A 303 14.36 18.01 -2.29
C ASN A 303 14.51 17.17 -1.00
N TYR A 304 15.17 16.01 -1.06
CA TYR A 304 15.39 15.16 0.09
C TYR A 304 16.90 14.97 0.36
N ILE A 305 17.32 15.17 1.61
CA ILE A 305 18.69 14.89 2.06
C ILE A 305 18.65 13.66 2.96
N TRP A 306 19.52 12.69 2.66
CA TRP A 306 19.78 11.56 3.55
C TRP A 306 20.59 12.05 4.76
N ASN A 307 20.18 11.74 5.95
CA ASN A 307 20.91 12.08 7.15
C ASN A 307 21.37 10.79 7.87
N ASP A 308 22.61 10.41 7.61
CA ASP A 308 23.27 9.26 8.25
C ASP A 308 23.65 9.50 9.71
N SER A 309 23.41 10.72 10.24
CA SER A 309 23.89 11.12 11.58
C SER A 309 22.99 10.65 12.73
N VAL A 310 21.91 9.90 12.48
CA VAL A 310 21.04 9.37 13.53
C VAL A 310 21.46 7.95 13.90
N PRO A 311 21.97 7.71 15.14
CA PRO A 311 22.36 6.38 15.57
C PRO A 311 21.14 5.42 15.55
N GLY A 312 21.17 4.41 14.69
CA GLY A 312 20.24 3.29 14.72
C GLY A 312 19.31 3.13 13.54
N GLY A 313 19.54 3.81 12.43
CA GLY A 313 18.78 3.52 11.22
C GLY A 313 18.77 4.67 10.22
N ASP A 314 18.74 4.30 8.98
CA ASP A 314 18.64 5.14 7.81
C ASP A 314 17.33 5.98 7.85
N TYR A 315 17.37 7.15 8.45
CA TYR A 315 16.26 8.08 8.40
C TYR A 315 16.51 9.11 7.29
N MET A 316 15.59 9.20 6.34
CA MET A 316 15.51 10.36 5.47
C MET A 316 15.15 11.59 6.31
N SER A 317 16.10 12.49 6.56
CA SER A 317 15.77 13.82 7.05
C SER A 317 15.38 14.66 5.83
N TYR A 318 14.21 15.27 5.93
CA TYR A 318 13.71 16.14 4.88
C TYR A 318 14.27 17.54 5.07
N GLU A 319 15.45 17.82 4.57
CA GLU A 319 15.85 19.19 4.31
C GLU A 319 15.30 19.59 2.94
N TRP A 320 14.35 20.50 2.98
CA TRP A 320 13.72 20.99 1.78
C TRP A 320 14.68 21.93 1.07
N ASN A 321 15.10 21.56 -0.14
CA ASN A 321 15.80 22.50 -0.98
C ASN A 321 14.78 23.22 -1.90
N ASP A 322 14.97 24.50 -2.18
CA ASP A 322 14.03 25.30 -2.96
C ASP A 322 14.31 25.26 -4.49
N ASN A 323 14.98 24.22 -4.95
CA ASN A 323 15.19 23.95 -6.37
C ASN A 323 13.98 23.24 -6.94
N TYR A 324 13.46 23.76 -8.02
CA TYR A 324 12.32 23.17 -8.74
C TYR A 324 12.69 23.05 -10.21
N ASP A 325 12.46 21.86 -10.76
CA ASP A 325 12.86 21.52 -12.11
C ASP A 325 11.71 21.60 -13.10
N THR A 326 12.07 21.88 -14.35
CA THR A 326 11.14 21.75 -15.46
C THR A 326 11.66 20.68 -16.42
N LEU A 327 10.92 19.57 -16.53
CA LEU A 327 11.19 18.51 -17.47
C LEU A 327 10.35 18.71 -18.74
N THR A 328 11.02 18.84 -19.89
CA THR A 328 10.35 18.96 -21.19
C THR A 328 10.42 17.63 -21.94
N LEU A 329 9.26 17.09 -22.30
CA LEU A 329 9.10 15.80 -22.96
C LEU A 329 8.41 15.96 -24.31
N LYS A 330 8.95 15.27 -25.32
CA LYS A 330 8.33 15.16 -26.64
C LYS A 330 7.97 13.72 -26.94
N ASP A 331 6.79 13.53 -27.52
CA ASP A 331 6.32 12.23 -28.04
C ASP A 331 6.34 11.07 -27.02
N ILE A 332 6.01 11.35 -25.75
CA ILE A 332 5.91 10.32 -24.70
C ILE A 332 4.76 9.34 -25.01
N GLN A 333 5.04 8.04 -24.78
CA GLN A 333 4.02 6.99 -24.78
C GLN A 333 3.71 6.59 -23.33
N ILE A 334 2.43 6.57 -22.97
CA ILE A 334 1.99 6.23 -21.61
C ILE A 334 1.09 4.98 -21.67
N SER A 335 1.48 3.92 -20.98
CA SER A 335 0.76 2.66 -20.90
C SER A 335 0.84 2.06 -19.50
N ASN A 336 -0.16 1.23 -19.11
CA ASN A 336 -0.22 0.49 -17.85
C ASN A 336 -0.12 1.32 -16.56
N THR A 337 -0.40 2.62 -16.61
CA THR A 337 -0.45 3.48 -15.45
C THR A 337 -1.82 3.33 -14.78
N GLN A 338 -2.06 2.24 -14.06
CA GLN A 338 -3.28 2.08 -13.30
C GLN A 338 -3.05 2.53 -11.85
N PHE A 339 -3.51 3.72 -11.55
CA PHE A 339 -3.62 4.20 -10.19
C PHE A 339 -4.95 3.73 -9.60
N SER A 340 -4.93 2.70 -8.78
CA SER A 340 -6.15 2.21 -8.13
C SER A 340 -6.28 2.84 -6.75
N GLY A 341 -7.04 3.91 -6.65
CA GLY A 341 -7.80 4.37 -5.48
C GLY A 341 -7.21 4.30 -4.06
N SER A 342 -5.92 4.03 -3.89
CA SER A 342 -5.28 4.17 -2.60
C SER A 342 -4.90 5.63 -2.43
N LYS A 343 -5.60 6.34 -1.55
CA LYS A 343 -5.36 7.76 -1.24
C LYS A 343 -3.99 8.01 -0.63
N VAL A 344 -3.20 6.97 -0.39
CA VAL A 344 -1.89 7.04 0.22
C VAL A 344 -0.93 6.12 -0.49
N ILE A 345 0.10 6.71 -1.07
CA ILE A 345 1.20 5.98 -1.68
C ILE A 345 2.29 5.83 -0.63
N LYS A 346 2.47 4.63 -0.13
CA LYS A 346 3.52 4.31 0.83
C LYS A 346 4.91 4.29 0.21
N SER A 347 4.97 4.05 -1.09
CA SER A 347 6.20 4.10 -1.88
C SER A 347 5.86 4.30 -3.35
N PHE A 348 6.80 4.82 -4.11
CA PHE A 348 6.73 4.98 -5.57
C PHE A 348 6.44 3.70 -6.36
N VAL A 349 6.31 2.56 -5.69
CA VAL A 349 6.41 1.22 -6.29
C VAL A 349 5.07 0.50 -6.37
N LEU A 350 4.00 1.02 -5.78
CA LEU A 350 2.72 0.31 -5.79
C LEU A 350 1.99 0.42 -7.12
N GLY A 351 2.50 -0.28 -8.10
CA GLY A 351 1.70 -0.86 -9.21
C GLY A 351 1.07 0.10 -10.21
N SER A 352 1.23 1.40 -10.02
CA SER A 352 0.62 2.45 -10.85
C SER A 352 1.68 3.49 -11.18
N GLY A 353 1.94 3.72 -12.45
CA GLY A 353 2.92 4.70 -12.89
C GLY A 353 2.35 6.10 -12.99
N GLY A 354 3.24 7.08 -13.08
CA GLY A 354 2.87 8.47 -13.22
C GLY A 354 4.01 9.43 -12.94
N PHE A 355 3.68 10.56 -12.33
CA PHE A 355 4.60 11.65 -12.07
C PHE A 355 4.64 11.97 -10.58
N SER A 356 5.84 12.30 -10.07
CA SER A 356 6.05 12.74 -8.70
C SER A 356 6.77 14.08 -8.71
N LEU A 357 6.16 15.10 -8.12
CA LEU A 357 6.56 16.50 -8.24
C LEU A 357 6.60 17.18 -6.87
N SER A 358 7.61 18.03 -6.65
CA SER A 358 7.71 18.88 -5.47
C SER A 358 7.10 20.24 -5.69
N THR A 359 6.51 20.83 -4.65
CA THR A 359 5.87 22.14 -4.70
C THR A 359 6.11 22.97 -3.44
N ASP A 360 6.06 24.28 -3.60
CA ASP A 360 5.89 25.28 -2.55
C ASP A 360 4.67 26.13 -2.93
N LEU A 361 3.48 25.62 -2.61
CA LEU A 361 2.23 26.27 -2.98
C LEU A 361 2.12 27.68 -2.40
N ALA A 362 2.64 27.91 -1.19
CA ALA A 362 2.62 29.22 -0.56
C ALA A 362 3.35 30.29 -1.39
N ASN A 363 4.39 29.90 -2.10
CA ASN A 363 5.20 30.78 -2.93
C ASN A 363 4.91 30.64 -4.43
N ASN A 364 3.92 29.82 -4.82
CA ASN A 364 3.56 29.52 -6.20
C ASN A 364 4.74 28.94 -7.01
N LYS A 365 5.54 28.08 -6.40
CA LYS A 365 6.69 27.41 -6.99
C LYS A 365 6.49 25.91 -7.00
N GLY A 366 7.08 25.22 -7.95
CA GLY A 366 7.07 23.77 -8.00
C GLY A 366 7.69 23.22 -9.28
N ASP A 367 7.96 21.93 -9.22
CA ASP A 367 8.36 21.15 -10.38
C ASP A 367 7.29 21.17 -11.44
N LYS A 368 7.72 21.07 -12.70
CA LYS A 368 6.84 21.15 -13.85
C LYS A 368 7.23 20.16 -14.93
N ILE A 369 6.24 19.49 -15.50
CA ILE A 369 6.41 18.70 -16.73
C ILE A 369 5.72 19.41 -17.88
N VAL A 370 6.45 19.61 -18.96
CA VAL A 370 5.96 20.23 -20.19
C VAL A 370 6.00 19.20 -21.31
N PHE A 371 4.85 18.94 -21.91
CA PHE A 371 4.75 18.15 -23.13
C PHE A 371 4.69 19.07 -24.33
N THR A 372 5.65 18.96 -25.23
CA THR A 372 5.69 19.76 -26.47
C THR A 372 4.93 19.09 -27.61
N GLY A 373 4.77 17.75 -27.55
CA GLY A 373 3.89 16.95 -28.41
C GLY A 373 2.69 16.43 -27.64
N THR A 374 1.66 15.97 -28.36
CA THR A 374 0.51 15.32 -27.74
C THR A 374 0.91 13.93 -27.20
N PRO A 375 0.84 13.69 -25.88
CA PRO A 375 1.16 12.38 -25.31
C PRO A 375 0.31 11.26 -25.91
N ASN A 376 0.95 10.16 -26.30
CA ASN A 376 0.25 8.98 -26.79
C ASN A 376 -0.15 8.11 -25.61
N ILE A 377 -1.43 8.15 -25.23
CA ILE A 377 -1.97 7.46 -24.07
C ILE A 377 -2.70 6.20 -24.53
N SER A 378 -2.37 5.05 -23.95
CA SER A 378 -3.07 3.81 -24.22
C SER A 378 -4.56 3.92 -23.84
N PRO A 379 -5.49 3.40 -24.67
CA PRO A 379 -6.93 3.50 -24.43
C PRO A 379 -7.40 2.85 -23.11
N ASN A 380 -6.61 1.98 -22.55
CA ASN A 380 -6.93 1.27 -21.30
C ASN A 380 -6.64 2.10 -20.04
N ILE A 381 -6.06 3.30 -20.19
CA ILE A 381 -5.71 4.16 -19.06
C ILE A 381 -6.84 5.14 -18.82
N ASP A 382 -7.46 5.04 -17.65
CA ASP A 382 -8.47 6.01 -17.20
C ASP A 382 -7.79 7.23 -16.53
N LYS A 383 -6.77 7.00 -15.71
CA LYS A 383 -6.07 8.04 -14.96
C LYS A 383 -4.58 7.74 -14.81
N ILE A 384 -3.77 8.78 -14.82
CA ILE A 384 -2.32 8.77 -14.58
C ILE A 384 -2.07 9.21 -13.14
N GLY A 385 -1.17 8.54 -12.43
CA GLY A 385 -0.80 8.91 -11.06
C GLY A 385 -0.08 10.26 -11.02
N LEU A 386 -0.41 11.09 -10.04
CA LEU A 386 0.24 12.35 -9.76
C LEU A 386 0.49 12.51 -8.27
N VAL A 387 1.74 12.32 -7.85
CA VAL A 387 2.15 12.47 -6.46
C VAL A 387 2.71 13.88 -6.26
N ILE A 388 2.21 14.57 -5.25
CA ILE A 388 2.59 15.94 -4.94
C ILE A 388 3.26 15.97 -3.57
N TRP A 389 4.47 16.53 -3.54
CA TRP A 389 5.24 16.82 -2.34
C TRP A 389 5.23 18.31 -2.11
N ASP A 390 4.44 18.81 -1.17
CA ASP A 390 4.36 20.24 -0.91
C ASP A 390 5.11 20.64 0.36
N LYS A 391 5.99 21.64 0.24
CA LYS A 391 6.79 22.20 1.35
C LYS A 391 5.91 22.63 2.52
N ASN A 392 4.73 23.14 2.23
CA ASN A 392 3.82 23.74 3.20
C ASN A 392 2.68 22.81 3.62
N SER A 393 2.77 21.52 3.33
CA SER A 393 1.76 20.56 3.77
C SER A 393 1.74 20.31 5.29
N ASN A 394 2.26 21.24 6.09
CA ASN A 394 2.05 21.27 7.53
C ASN A 394 0.56 21.56 7.81
N PRO A 395 -0.14 20.77 8.62
CA PRO A 395 -1.56 20.97 8.94
C PRO A 395 -1.89 22.35 9.50
N GLN A 396 -0.95 22.95 10.20
CA GLN A 396 -1.12 24.29 10.76
C GLN A 396 -1.13 25.40 9.68
N ASN A 397 -0.60 25.09 8.48
CA ASN A 397 -0.43 26.06 7.40
C ASN A 397 -1.05 25.58 6.08
N ILE A 398 -2.06 24.73 6.14
CA ILE A 398 -2.69 24.20 4.93
C ILE A 398 -3.34 25.31 4.12
N ILE A 399 -2.91 25.39 2.87
CA ILE A 399 -3.46 26.31 1.88
C ILE A 399 -4.74 25.71 1.32
N LYS A 400 -5.83 26.46 1.41
CA LYS A 400 -7.12 26.07 0.83
C LYS A 400 -7.22 26.57 -0.61
N GLU A 401 -8.13 25.97 -1.36
CA GLU A 401 -8.41 26.34 -2.75
C GLU A 401 -8.67 27.85 -2.93
N ASP A 402 -9.35 28.47 -1.98
CA ASP A 402 -9.76 29.88 -2.05
C ASP A 402 -8.66 30.88 -1.67
N ASP A 403 -7.47 30.42 -1.28
CA ASP A 403 -6.34 31.27 -0.89
C ASP A 403 -5.63 31.90 -2.10
N GLY A 404 -6.12 31.64 -3.32
CA GLY A 404 -5.62 32.25 -4.56
C GLY A 404 -4.21 31.79 -4.97
N LYS A 405 -3.73 30.67 -4.41
CA LYS A 405 -2.44 30.07 -4.72
C LYS A 405 -2.57 29.05 -5.86
N SER A 406 -1.53 28.94 -6.69
CA SER A 406 -1.55 28.01 -7.82
C SER A 406 -0.14 27.68 -8.29
N VAL A 407 0.12 26.39 -8.49
CA VAL A 407 1.35 25.87 -9.10
C VAL A 407 0.98 25.03 -10.31
N THR A 408 1.49 25.41 -11.49
CA THR A 408 1.31 24.58 -12.70
C THR A 408 2.25 23.38 -12.63
N LEU A 409 1.69 22.19 -12.52
CA LEU A 409 2.44 20.94 -12.45
C LEU A 409 2.70 20.33 -13.81
N ILE A 410 1.70 20.37 -14.67
CA ILE A 410 1.75 19.78 -16.01
C ILE A 410 1.19 20.76 -17.01
N GLU A 411 1.87 20.84 -18.15
CA GLU A 411 1.44 21.61 -19.31
C GLU A 411 1.57 20.78 -20.58
N ALA A 412 0.55 20.77 -21.42
CA ALA A 412 0.50 19.98 -22.64
C ALA A 412 -0.27 20.72 -23.74
N PRO A 413 -0.16 20.33 -25.03
CA PRO A 413 -1.04 20.83 -26.07
C PRO A 413 -2.52 20.63 -25.71
N GLU A 414 -3.40 21.53 -26.14
CA GLU A 414 -4.84 21.50 -25.85
C GLU A 414 -5.51 20.17 -26.26
N SER A 415 -4.99 19.51 -27.28
CA SER A 415 -5.47 18.21 -27.75
C SER A 415 -5.21 17.04 -26.77
N SER A 416 -4.51 17.28 -25.67
CA SER A 416 -4.13 16.25 -24.71
C SER A 416 -5.31 15.86 -23.81
N ASN A 417 -5.66 14.58 -23.79
CA ASN A 417 -6.77 14.04 -22.99
C ASN A 417 -6.29 13.35 -21.70
N MET A 418 -5.27 13.90 -21.05
CA MET A 418 -4.75 13.34 -19.80
C MET A 418 -5.73 13.59 -18.65
N LYS A 419 -5.94 12.56 -17.83
CA LYS A 419 -6.63 12.68 -16.55
C LYS A 419 -5.70 12.19 -15.44
N PHE A 420 -5.69 12.90 -14.33
CA PHE A 420 -4.83 12.57 -13.20
C PHE A 420 -5.64 12.11 -12.00
N GLU A 421 -5.10 11.14 -11.28
CA GLU A 421 -5.47 10.86 -9.91
C GLU A 421 -4.32 11.29 -9.02
N SER A 422 -4.57 12.29 -8.20
CA SER A 422 -3.55 12.90 -7.36
C SER A 422 -3.53 12.29 -5.98
N ALA A 423 -2.33 12.21 -5.39
CA ALA A 423 -2.11 11.80 -4.02
C ALA A 423 -0.98 12.63 -3.40
N LEU A 424 -0.96 12.65 -2.06
CA LEU A 424 0.16 13.18 -1.30
C LEU A 424 1.38 12.27 -1.42
N GLY A 425 2.55 12.90 -1.49
CA GLY A 425 3.82 12.22 -1.29
C GLY A 425 3.98 11.72 0.16
N PHE A 426 4.94 10.83 0.34
CA PHE A 426 5.19 10.11 1.57
C PHE A 426 5.34 11.00 2.81
N GLY A 427 4.82 10.53 3.97
CA GLY A 427 5.09 11.08 5.30
C GLY A 427 4.12 12.16 5.79
N ARG A 428 3.00 12.40 5.13
CA ARG A 428 2.10 13.52 5.47
C ARG A 428 0.66 13.16 5.78
N ASN A 429 0.45 11.98 6.27
CA ASN A 429 -0.70 11.73 7.12
C ASN A 429 -0.37 12.27 8.49
N TYR A 430 -1.01 13.34 8.83
CA TYR A 430 -0.75 14.05 10.07
C TYR A 430 -1.13 13.28 11.31
N ASN A 431 -1.92 12.24 11.11
CA ASN A 431 -2.24 11.26 12.11
C ASN A 431 -3.11 10.18 11.45
N SER A 432 -3.39 9.10 12.13
CA SER A 432 -4.33 8.06 11.70
C SER A 432 -5.74 8.60 11.41
N PHE A 433 -5.97 9.89 11.61
CA PHE A 433 -7.28 10.55 11.55
C PHE A 433 -7.55 11.28 10.23
N ARG A 434 -6.49 11.69 9.47
CA ARG A 434 -6.64 12.59 8.32
C ARG A 434 -5.79 12.27 7.15
N VAL A 435 -6.42 12.39 5.99
CA VAL A 435 -5.79 12.44 4.68
C VAL A 435 -6.08 13.80 4.07
N TYR A 436 -5.06 14.40 3.49
CA TYR A 436 -5.20 15.58 2.67
C TYR A 436 -4.99 15.20 1.22
N ASP A 437 -6.05 15.38 0.42
CA ASP A 437 -5.99 15.17 -1.01
C ASP A 437 -5.65 16.48 -1.71
N PRO A 438 -4.70 16.50 -2.64
CA PRO A 438 -4.42 17.70 -3.43
C PRO A 438 -5.56 17.99 -4.40
N ILE A 439 -5.89 19.26 -4.56
CA ILE A 439 -6.88 19.73 -5.52
C ILE A 439 -6.18 20.15 -6.79
N ILE A 440 -6.45 19.44 -7.88
CA ILE A 440 -5.93 19.77 -9.22
C ILE A 440 -7.03 20.39 -10.05
N LYS A 441 -6.77 21.60 -10.54
CA LYS A 441 -7.65 22.28 -11.49
C LYS A 441 -7.08 22.24 -12.90
N GLU A 442 -7.93 21.88 -13.83
CA GLU A 442 -7.64 21.95 -15.26
C GLU A 442 -8.00 23.33 -15.81
N VAL A 443 -7.09 23.92 -16.56
CA VAL A 443 -7.28 25.22 -17.21
C VAL A 443 -6.76 25.12 -18.64
N THR A 444 -7.54 25.62 -19.60
CA THR A 444 -7.11 25.73 -21.00
C THR A 444 -7.17 27.21 -21.45
N ASP A 445 -6.19 27.61 -22.23
CA ASP A 445 -6.13 28.93 -22.85
C ASP A 445 -6.39 28.89 -24.37
N GLY A 446 -6.82 27.75 -24.91
CA GLY A 446 -7.06 27.51 -26.33
C GLY A 446 -5.81 27.11 -27.12
N ILE A 447 -4.66 27.01 -26.47
CA ILE A 447 -3.39 26.53 -27.02
C ILE A 447 -2.81 25.42 -26.14
N THR A 448 -2.81 25.65 -24.82
CA THR A 448 -2.25 24.76 -23.84
C THR A 448 -3.30 24.32 -22.80
N HIS A 449 -3.18 23.09 -22.39
CA HIS A 449 -3.91 22.49 -21.29
C HIS A 449 -2.98 22.40 -20.07
N LYS A 450 -3.41 22.95 -18.94
CA LYS A 450 -2.62 23.07 -17.71
C LYS A 450 -3.34 22.38 -16.56
N TRP A 451 -2.61 21.63 -15.76
CA TRP A 451 -3.06 21.02 -14.52
C TRP A 451 -2.36 21.72 -13.35
N ASN A 452 -3.15 22.47 -12.61
CA ASN A 452 -2.67 23.36 -11.57
C ASN A 452 -3.02 22.77 -10.18
N PHE A 453 -2.03 22.65 -9.32
CA PHE A 453 -2.25 22.39 -7.91
C PHE A 453 -2.64 23.72 -7.23
N VAL A 454 -3.82 23.75 -6.59
CA VAL A 454 -4.41 24.98 -6.04
C VAL A 454 -4.71 24.94 -4.56
N GLY A 455 -4.50 23.81 -3.90
CA GLY A 455 -4.77 23.67 -2.47
C GLY A 455 -5.03 22.23 -2.06
N TRP A 456 -5.48 22.09 -0.82
CA TRP A 456 -5.71 20.81 -0.17
C TRP A 456 -7.16 20.66 0.25
N GLN A 457 -7.71 19.49 0.02
CA GLN A 457 -9.00 19.05 0.55
C GLN A 457 -8.75 18.05 1.68
N ALA A 458 -9.29 18.34 2.87
CA ALA A 458 -9.23 17.40 3.97
C ALA A 458 -10.27 16.27 3.81
N GLY A 459 -9.84 15.03 4.00
CA GLY A 459 -10.68 13.84 4.03
C GLY A 459 -10.51 13.05 5.34
N GLY A 460 -11.48 12.18 5.67
CA GLY A 460 -11.34 11.19 6.74
C GLY A 460 -10.45 10.04 6.28
N THR A 461 -9.66 9.49 7.20
CA THR A 461 -8.90 8.26 6.98
C THR A 461 -9.81 7.03 7.11
N LYS A 462 -9.32 5.86 6.71
CA LYS A 462 -9.98 4.57 6.99
C LYS A 462 -10.24 4.37 8.47
N THR A 463 -9.36 4.88 9.34
CA THR A 463 -9.52 4.83 10.79
C THR A 463 -10.76 5.61 11.23
N VAL A 464 -10.92 6.83 10.75
CA VAL A 464 -12.09 7.67 11.07
C VAL A 464 -13.38 7.10 10.49
N ASP A 465 -13.36 6.69 9.24
CA ASP A 465 -14.53 6.06 8.62
C ASP A 465 -14.91 4.78 9.38
N SER A 466 -13.91 4.01 9.82
CA SER A 466 -14.13 2.83 10.66
C SER A 466 -14.74 3.19 12.01
N GLU A 467 -14.27 4.26 12.68
CA GLU A 467 -14.82 4.72 13.95
C GLU A 467 -16.29 5.16 13.83
N ILE A 468 -16.63 5.87 12.77
CA ILE A 468 -18.00 6.27 12.47
C ILE A 468 -18.88 5.04 12.21
N ASP A 469 -18.42 4.13 11.36
CA ASP A 469 -19.15 2.90 11.03
C ASP A 469 -19.30 1.98 12.26
N GLN A 470 -18.28 1.90 13.10
CA GLN A 470 -18.31 1.18 14.37
C GLN A 470 -19.21 1.83 15.42
N GLY A 471 -19.33 3.16 15.44
CA GLY A 471 -20.31 3.86 16.27
C GLY A 471 -21.73 3.48 15.88
N LYS A 472 -22.03 3.39 14.58
CA LYS A 472 -23.33 2.96 14.07
C LYS A 472 -23.59 1.48 14.35
N ASP A 473 -22.58 0.62 14.19
CA ASP A 473 -22.66 -0.78 14.55
C ASP A 473 -23.10 -0.97 16.02
N ALA A 474 -22.54 -0.17 16.92
CA ALA A 474 -22.93 -0.19 18.33
C ALA A 474 -24.41 0.17 18.54
N LEU A 475 -24.93 1.20 17.85
CA LEU A 475 -26.36 1.54 17.90
C LEU A 475 -27.25 0.41 17.37
N ASP A 476 -26.86 -0.21 16.26
CA ASP A 476 -27.66 -1.27 15.65
C ASP A 476 -27.62 -2.57 16.45
N LEU A 477 -26.46 -2.88 17.06
CA LEU A 477 -26.34 -4.01 17.96
C LEU A 477 -27.27 -3.79 19.19
N HIS A 478 -27.26 -2.59 19.74
CA HIS A 478 -28.13 -2.22 20.84
C HIS A 478 -29.63 -2.26 20.48
N ALA A 479 -30.00 -1.79 19.28
CA ALA A 479 -31.35 -1.92 18.76
C ALA A 479 -31.75 -3.39 18.56
N THR A 480 -30.83 -4.24 18.12
CA THR A 480 -31.03 -5.69 17.98
C THR A 480 -31.27 -6.35 19.33
N GLU A 481 -30.53 -5.95 20.36
CA GLU A 481 -30.77 -6.43 21.73
C GLU A 481 -32.14 -6.02 22.27
N LEU A 482 -32.62 -4.78 21.98
CA LEU A 482 -33.97 -4.31 22.31
C LEU A 482 -35.03 -5.11 21.57
N ASP A 483 -34.87 -5.34 20.26
CA ASP A 483 -35.76 -6.17 19.47
C ASP A 483 -35.88 -7.58 20.04
N ASN A 484 -34.76 -8.18 20.49
CA ASN A 484 -34.75 -9.49 21.10
C ASN A 484 -35.59 -9.52 22.38
N THR A 485 -35.58 -8.45 23.19
CA THR A 485 -36.44 -8.30 24.37
C THR A 485 -37.91 -8.07 23.97
N LEU A 486 -38.20 -7.29 22.92
CA LEU A 486 -39.56 -7.13 22.41
C LEU A 486 -40.16 -8.44 21.89
N LYS A 487 -39.36 -9.27 21.22
CA LYS A 487 -39.74 -10.62 20.82
C LYS A 487 -40.08 -11.48 22.05
N ARG A 488 -39.29 -11.38 23.10
CA ARG A 488 -39.59 -12.05 24.37
C ARG A 488 -40.93 -11.64 24.95
N ILE A 489 -41.27 -10.35 24.94
CA ILE A 489 -42.57 -9.85 25.43
C ILE A 489 -43.71 -10.39 24.55
N ASN A 490 -43.52 -10.48 23.24
CA ASN A 490 -44.49 -11.10 22.35
C ASN A 490 -44.72 -12.59 22.68
N ASP A 491 -43.66 -13.33 22.99
CA ASP A 491 -43.74 -14.75 23.38
C ASP A 491 -44.53 -14.95 24.68
N ILE A 492 -44.42 -14.01 25.65
CA ILE A 492 -45.20 -14.06 26.90
C ILE A 492 -46.70 -13.95 26.62
N ARG A 493 -47.12 -13.13 25.68
CA ARG A 493 -48.54 -12.95 25.35
C ARG A 493 -49.16 -14.20 24.75
N THR A 494 -48.37 -15.04 24.07
CA THR A 494 -48.81 -16.30 23.47
C THR A 494 -48.82 -17.45 24.49
N ASP A 495 -48.05 -17.36 25.57
CA ASP A 495 -48.01 -18.33 26.66
C ASP A 495 -48.28 -17.65 28.03
N PRO A 496 -49.52 -17.54 28.45
CA PRO A 496 -49.95 -16.77 29.62
C PRO A 496 -49.67 -17.46 30.98
N SER A 497 -48.67 -18.33 31.05
CA SER A 497 -48.23 -18.93 32.29
C SER A 497 -47.69 -17.92 33.31
N GLU A 498 -47.78 -18.20 34.63
CA GLU A 498 -47.63 -17.16 35.67
C GLU A 498 -46.21 -16.66 35.86
N VAL A 499 -45.21 -17.53 35.89
CA VAL A 499 -43.82 -17.19 36.20
C VAL A 499 -42.91 -18.05 35.34
N GLY A 500 -41.87 -17.45 34.77
CA GLY A 500 -40.96 -18.22 33.94
C GLY A 500 -39.57 -17.64 33.80
N ALA A 501 -38.62 -18.55 33.63
CA ALA A 501 -37.26 -18.21 33.20
C ALA A 501 -37.15 -18.44 31.69
N TRP A 502 -36.37 -17.60 31.03
CA TRP A 502 -36.22 -17.69 29.57
C TRP A 502 -34.78 -17.49 29.13
N LEU A 503 -34.45 -18.06 27.99
CA LEU A 503 -33.19 -17.92 27.29
C LEU A 503 -33.50 -17.69 25.79
N ARG A 504 -32.78 -16.79 25.15
CA ARG A 504 -32.89 -16.54 23.71
C ARG A 504 -31.51 -16.25 23.11
N GLY A 505 -31.20 -16.89 22.00
CA GLY A 505 -30.01 -16.62 21.18
C GLY A 505 -30.39 -16.10 19.81
N GLU A 506 -29.60 -15.22 19.24
CA GLU A 506 -29.73 -14.74 17.86
C GLU A 506 -28.35 -14.60 17.22
N ASN A 507 -28.22 -15.10 16.01
CA ASN A 507 -27.03 -14.95 15.18
C ASN A 507 -27.42 -14.26 13.87
N GLY A 508 -26.58 -13.35 13.41
CA GLY A 508 -26.85 -12.65 12.18
C GLY A 508 -25.64 -11.98 11.58
N LYS A 509 -25.89 -11.40 10.41
CA LYS A 509 -24.94 -10.56 9.71
C LYS A 509 -25.49 -9.14 9.60
N MET A 510 -24.62 -8.16 9.73
CA MET A 510 -24.92 -6.76 9.43
C MET A 510 -23.98 -6.27 8.34
N LYS A 511 -24.41 -5.30 7.59
CA LYS A 511 -23.58 -4.58 6.62
C LYS A 511 -23.84 -3.09 6.76
N ILE A 512 -22.77 -2.34 7.03
CA ILE A 512 -22.78 -0.88 7.15
C ILE A 512 -21.89 -0.35 6.04
N ARG A 513 -22.48 0.41 5.09
CA ARG A 513 -21.78 0.84 3.86
C ARG A 513 -21.10 -0.35 3.16
N SER A 514 -19.76 -0.39 3.15
CA SER A 514 -18.92 -1.45 2.56
C SER A 514 -18.49 -2.52 3.58
N TYR A 515 -18.68 -2.29 4.88
CA TYR A 515 -18.19 -3.20 5.93
C TYR A 515 -19.24 -4.26 6.29
N GLY A 516 -18.77 -5.47 6.49
CA GLY A 516 -19.57 -6.61 6.91
C GLY A 516 -19.26 -7.02 8.36
N TYR A 517 -20.29 -7.28 9.14
CA TYR A 517 -20.20 -7.71 10.54
C TYR A 517 -20.96 -9.01 10.75
N LYS A 518 -20.43 -9.85 11.63
CA LYS A 518 -21.15 -11.03 12.18
C LYS A 518 -21.37 -10.80 13.67
N TYR A 519 -22.60 -10.98 14.11
CA TYR A 519 -22.93 -10.83 15.53
C TYR A 519 -23.55 -12.12 16.12
N ASN A 520 -23.31 -12.29 17.40
CA ASN A 520 -23.93 -13.30 18.25
C ASN A 520 -24.53 -12.58 19.46
N LEU A 521 -25.79 -12.83 19.72
CA LEU A 521 -26.52 -12.28 20.85
C LEU A 521 -27.09 -13.41 21.70
N MET A 522 -26.86 -13.36 22.98
CA MET A 522 -27.53 -14.20 23.98
C MET A 522 -28.22 -13.34 25.01
N SER A 523 -29.42 -13.68 25.38
CA SER A 523 -30.17 -13.02 26.43
C SER A 523 -30.94 -14.01 27.25
N GLY A 524 -31.10 -13.72 28.52
CA GLY A 524 -31.90 -14.55 29.43
C GLY A 524 -32.47 -13.73 30.57
N GLY A 525 -33.51 -14.22 31.19
CA GLY A 525 -34.18 -13.44 32.22
C GLY A 525 -35.32 -14.22 32.90
N TYR A 526 -36.07 -13.46 33.64
CA TYR A 526 -37.16 -13.96 34.47
C TYR A 526 -38.35 -13.00 34.40
N ASP A 527 -39.59 -13.51 34.35
CA ASP A 527 -40.80 -12.74 34.28
C ASP A 527 -41.90 -13.24 35.21
N TRP A 528 -42.73 -12.33 35.64
CA TRP A 528 -43.90 -12.55 36.46
C TRP A 528 -45.17 -12.05 35.77
N LYS A 529 -46.29 -12.68 36.06
CA LYS A 529 -47.60 -12.24 35.64
C LYS A 529 -48.43 -11.79 36.85
N TYR A 530 -49.05 -10.66 36.74
CA TYR A 530 -50.12 -10.22 37.64
C TYR A 530 -51.41 -10.16 36.83
N GLU A 531 -52.49 -10.63 37.40
CA GLU A 531 -53.79 -10.73 36.70
C GLU A 531 -54.86 -10.02 37.49
N SER A 532 -55.67 -9.19 36.78
CA SER A 532 -56.84 -8.51 37.29
C SER A 532 -58.02 -8.79 36.35
N ASP A 533 -59.22 -8.34 36.76
CA ASP A 533 -60.42 -8.51 35.93
C ASP A 533 -60.32 -7.74 34.59
N ALA A 534 -59.62 -6.63 34.56
CA ALA A 534 -59.49 -5.75 33.39
C ALA A 534 -58.28 -6.07 32.50
N ALA A 535 -57.18 -6.59 33.07
CA ALA A 535 -55.93 -6.72 32.34
C ALA A 535 -54.99 -7.78 32.97
N LYS A 536 -54.03 -8.20 32.16
CA LYS A 536 -52.81 -8.93 32.58
C LYS A 536 -51.61 -8.04 32.50
N LEU A 537 -50.83 -7.99 33.58
CA LEU A 537 -49.57 -7.27 33.60
C LEU A 537 -48.41 -8.27 33.72
N PHE A 538 -47.51 -8.22 32.80
CA PHE A 538 -46.25 -8.96 32.83
C PHE A 538 -45.14 -7.97 33.18
N LEU A 539 -44.31 -8.36 34.15
CA LEU A 539 -43.09 -7.66 34.53
C LEU A 539 -41.91 -8.62 34.44
N GLY A 540 -40.76 -8.13 34.01
CA GLY A 540 -39.60 -8.99 33.93
C GLY A 540 -38.29 -8.20 33.92
N PHE A 541 -37.24 -8.93 34.17
CA PHE A 541 -35.87 -8.47 33.96
C PHE A 541 -35.08 -9.44 33.06
N GLY A 542 -34.08 -8.95 32.41
CA GLY A 542 -33.21 -9.73 31.57
C GLY A 542 -31.79 -9.20 31.51
N ILE A 543 -30.87 -10.08 31.18
CA ILE A 543 -29.47 -9.77 30.90
C ILE A 543 -29.21 -10.19 29.46
N SER A 544 -28.49 -9.37 28.72
CA SER A 544 -28.06 -9.66 27.36
C SER A 544 -26.53 -9.54 27.24
N TYR A 545 -25.95 -10.42 26.45
CA TYR A 545 -24.57 -10.33 26.00
C TYR A 545 -24.55 -10.43 24.49
N ALA A 546 -23.90 -9.48 23.83
CA ALA A 546 -23.72 -9.50 22.40
C ALA A 546 -22.24 -9.33 22.05
N LYS A 547 -21.82 -10.04 21.03
CA LYS A 547 -20.50 -9.88 20.42
C LYS A 547 -20.67 -9.69 18.93
N ASN A 548 -19.96 -8.70 18.40
CA ASN A 548 -19.92 -8.40 16.98
C ASN A 548 -18.45 -8.37 16.53
N ASN A 549 -18.17 -8.98 15.38
CA ASN A 549 -16.82 -9.03 14.80
C ASN A 549 -16.88 -8.48 13.37
N CYS A 550 -16.03 -7.50 13.07
CA CYS A 550 -15.77 -7.02 11.73
C CYS A 550 -14.64 -7.82 11.09
N ASP A 551 -14.84 -8.29 9.87
CA ASP A 551 -13.88 -9.12 9.13
C ASP A 551 -13.34 -8.42 7.86
N THR A 552 -13.62 -7.13 7.67
CA THR A 552 -13.17 -6.34 6.50
C THR A 552 -12.68 -4.96 6.92
N GLY A 553 -11.52 -4.53 6.38
CA GLY A 553 -10.94 -3.22 6.67
C GLY A 553 -10.16 -3.17 7.98
N ILE A 554 -10.41 -2.15 8.82
CA ILE A 554 -9.92 -2.14 10.19
C ILE A 554 -10.80 -3.11 10.99
N ILE A 555 -10.19 -4.21 11.40
CA ILE A 555 -10.86 -5.29 12.13
C ILE A 555 -11.29 -4.76 13.51
N GLY A 556 -12.55 -4.92 13.87
CA GLY A 556 -13.06 -4.46 15.15
C GLY A 556 -13.93 -5.51 15.83
N ASP A 557 -13.73 -5.64 17.13
CA ASP A 557 -14.58 -6.43 18.02
C ASP A 557 -15.39 -5.48 18.89
N THR A 558 -16.71 -5.68 18.91
CA THR A 558 -17.62 -4.98 19.84
C THR A 558 -18.24 -6.02 20.76
N LYS A 559 -18.16 -5.80 22.07
CA LYS A 559 -18.87 -6.60 23.07
C LYS A 559 -19.85 -5.67 23.79
N SER A 560 -21.07 -6.13 23.96
CA SER A 560 -22.10 -5.40 24.71
C SER A 560 -22.63 -6.27 25.84
N MET A 561 -22.81 -5.67 27.01
CA MET A 561 -23.51 -6.27 28.13
C MET A 561 -24.66 -5.38 28.55
N GLY A 562 -25.87 -5.90 28.52
CA GLY A 562 -27.09 -5.14 28.77
C GLY A 562 -27.94 -5.71 29.88
N TYR A 563 -28.60 -4.83 30.60
CA TYR A 563 -29.57 -5.13 31.63
C TYR A 563 -30.92 -4.51 31.26
N ASN A 564 -31.96 -5.34 31.21
CA ASN A 564 -33.29 -4.93 30.75
C ASN A 564 -34.30 -5.04 31.91
N LEU A 565 -35.10 -4.01 32.10
CA LEU A 565 -36.36 -4.09 32.81
C LEU A 565 -37.49 -3.92 31.80
N TYR A 566 -38.47 -4.78 31.82
CA TYR A 566 -39.59 -4.70 30.88
C TYR A 566 -40.90 -4.99 31.52
N GLY A 567 -41.97 -4.44 30.94
CA GLY A 567 -43.35 -4.72 31.26
C GLY A 567 -44.23 -4.78 30.02
N SER A 568 -45.28 -5.56 30.12
CA SER A 568 -46.32 -5.65 29.11
C SER A 568 -47.68 -5.65 29.77
N TRP A 569 -48.49 -4.63 29.48
CA TRP A 569 -49.89 -4.61 29.84
C TRP A 569 -50.73 -5.14 28.71
N LEU A 570 -51.66 -6.08 28.97
CA LEU A 570 -52.55 -6.71 28.02
C LEU A 570 -53.99 -6.56 28.51
N GLY A 571 -54.80 -5.75 27.81
CA GLY A 571 -56.21 -5.58 28.06
C GLY A 571 -57.04 -6.82 27.67
N ARG A 572 -58.00 -7.21 28.49
CA ARG A 572 -58.82 -8.41 28.24
C ARG A 572 -59.93 -8.22 27.22
N GLU A 573 -60.49 -7.06 27.13
CA GLU A 573 -61.63 -6.82 26.24
C GLU A 573 -61.25 -6.77 24.77
N ASN A 574 -60.14 -6.05 24.45
CA ASN A 574 -59.78 -5.77 23.06
C ASN A 574 -58.51 -6.44 22.61
N ASN A 575 -57.81 -7.15 23.51
CA ASN A 575 -56.44 -7.70 23.26
C ASN A 575 -55.46 -6.60 22.85
N ASP A 576 -55.68 -5.35 23.32
CA ASP A 576 -54.71 -4.27 23.19
C ASP A 576 -53.55 -4.51 24.15
N TYR A 577 -52.39 -4.08 23.78
CA TYR A 577 -51.23 -4.18 24.64
C TYR A 577 -50.33 -2.93 24.57
N VAL A 578 -49.63 -2.71 25.68
CA VAL A 578 -48.57 -1.72 25.78
C VAL A 578 -47.34 -2.42 26.33
N ASP A 579 -46.26 -2.42 25.59
CA ASP A 579 -44.96 -2.93 26.03
C ASP A 579 -44.04 -1.74 26.34
N VAL A 580 -43.29 -1.86 27.44
CA VAL A 580 -42.28 -0.86 27.84
C VAL A 580 -41.01 -1.62 28.18
N ILE A 581 -39.89 -1.13 27.67
CA ILE A 581 -38.54 -1.63 27.99
C ILE A 581 -37.69 -0.46 28.40
N VAL A 582 -36.95 -0.63 29.49
CA VAL A 582 -35.83 0.22 29.88
C VAL A 582 -34.58 -0.62 29.90
N LYS A 583 -33.57 -0.20 29.16
CA LYS A 583 -32.31 -0.91 29.02
C LYS A 583 -31.15 0.00 29.39
N TYR A 584 -30.22 -0.54 30.18
CA TYR A 584 -28.91 0.03 30.45
C TYR A 584 -27.85 -1.00 30.06
N GLY A 585 -26.70 -0.55 29.56
CA GLY A 585 -25.62 -1.46 29.18
C GLY A 585 -24.27 -0.77 29.09
N THR A 586 -23.27 -1.59 28.89
CA THR A 586 -21.90 -1.20 28.58
C THR A 586 -21.47 -1.82 27.26
N LEU A 587 -20.61 -1.12 26.56
CA LEU A 587 -20.07 -1.54 25.30
C LEU A 587 -18.56 -1.38 25.36
N ASP A 588 -17.85 -2.48 25.14
CA ASP A 588 -16.38 -2.57 25.05
C ASP A 588 -16.04 -2.71 23.56
N LYS A 589 -15.21 -1.82 23.07
CA LYS A 589 -14.78 -1.77 21.68
C LYS A 589 -13.28 -1.90 21.56
N LYS A 590 -12.86 -2.74 20.58
CA LYS A 590 -11.45 -2.88 20.18
C LYS A 590 -11.36 -2.89 18.68
N TYR A 591 -10.39 -2.18 18.15
CA TYR A 591 -10.09 -2.21 16.73
C TYR A 591 -8.59 -2.35 16.48
N ALA A 592 -8.25 -2.96 15.34
CA ALA A 592 -6.89 -3.12 14.87
C ALA A 592 -6.86 -3.18 13.34
N GLY A 593 -5.94 -2.52 12.71
CA GLY A 593 -5.81 -2.57 11.26
C GLY A 593 -4.74 -1.65 10.72
N LEU A 594 -4.60 -1.67 9.41
CA LEU A 594 -3.71 -0.76 8.72
C LEU A 594 -4.48 0.51 8.37
N ASP A 595 -3.93 1.65 8.76
CA ASP A 595 -4.43 2.95 8.31
C ASP A 595 -4.17 3.17 6.81
N ASP A 596 -4.46 4.37 6.32
CA ASP A 596 -4.21 4.71 4.93
C ASP A 596 -2.72 4.78 4.57
N ASN A 597 -1.83 4.86 5.57
CA ASN A 597 -0.36 4.78 5.42
C ASN A 597 0.18 3.36 5.53
N ASN A 598 -0.71 2.34 5.66
CA ASN A 598 -0.36 0.99 6.08
C ASN A 598 0.41 0.91 7.41
N VAL A 599 0.26 1.89 8.28
CA VAL A 599 0.73 1.80 9.66
C VAL A 599 -0.30 1.04 10.47
N PHE A 600 0.15 0.10 11.29
CA PHE A 600 -0.74 -0.68 12.13
C PHE A 600 -1.24 0.18 13.29
N VAL A 601 -2.55 0.40 13.34
CA VAL A 601 -3.23 1.21 14.37
C VAL A 601 -4.13 0.32 15.19
N THR A 602 -4.10 0.51 16.50
CA THR A 602 -5.02 -0.13 17.43
C THR A 602 -5.65 0.90 18.36
N GLY A 603 -6.86 0.62 18.81
CA GLY A 603 -7.51 1.41 19.84
C GLY A 603 -8.53 0.57 20.61
N ASP A 604 -8.78 0.92 21.85
CA ASP A 604 -9.80 0.32 22.68
C ASP A 604 -10.46 1.37 23.57
N TYR A 605 -11.77 1.24 23.76
CA TYR A 605 -12.54 2.12 24.59
C TYR A 605 -13.90 1.55 25.00
N ASP A 606 -14.46 2.08 26.08
CA ASP A 606 -15.75 1.71 26.61
C ASP A 606 -16.79 2.81 26.45
N LYS A 607 -18.05 2.45 26.20
CA LYS A 607 -19.20 3.36 26.19
C LYS A 607 -20.35 2.82 27.04
N LYS A 608 -21.15 3.73 27.59
CA LYS A 608 -22.39 3.39 28.29
C LYS A 608 -23.57 3.54 27.33
N LEU A 609 -24.54 2.66 27.47
CA LEU A 609 -25.73 2.61 26.65
C LEU A 609 -26.98 2.78 27.56
N PHE A 610 -27.94 3.58 27.12
CA PHE A 610 -29.24 3.68 27.76
C PHE A 610 -30.32 3.79 26.69
N SER A 611 -31.46 3.09 26.89
CA SER A 611 -32.60 3.23 25.99
C SER A 611 -33.94 2.94 26.69
N ILE A 612 -34.96 3.51 26.09
CA ILE A 612 -36.38 3.28 26.42
C ILE A 612 -37.10 2.94 25.11
N ALA A 613 -37.90 1.90 25.14
CA ALA A 613 -38.80 1.55 24.04
C ALA A 613 -40.23 1.38 24.55
N VAL A 614 -41.15 1.90 23.78
CA VAL A 614 -42.60 1.74 24.05
C VAL A 614 -43.26 1.24 22.77
N LYS A 615 -44.04 0.20 22.87
CA LYS A 615 -44.79 -0.37 21.74
C LYS A 615 -46.25 -0.54 22.14
N TYR A 616 -47.18 0.02 21.34
CA TYR A 616 -48.60 -0.26 21.42
C TYR A 616 -49.02 -1.15 20.25
N GLY A 617 -49.93 -2.10 20.50
CA GLY A 617 -50.51 -2.90 19.45
C GLY A 617 -51.81 -3.56 19.87
N ARG A 618 -52.44 -4.19 18.93
CA ARG A 618 -53.71 -4.91 19.14
C ARG A 618 -53.70 -6.24 18.37
N ARG A 619 -54.01 -7.34 19.07
CA ARG A 619 -54.17 -8.64 18.44
C ARG A 619 -55.65 -8.89 18.08
N ILE A 620 -55.97 -8.97 16.83
CA ILE A 620 -57.29 -9.24 16.28
C ILE A 620 -57.31 -10.67 15.82
N THR A 621 -57.96 -11.57 16.55
CA THR A 621 -58.06 -12.99 16.22
C THR A 621 -59.38 -13.27 15.55
N ARG A 622 -59.34 -14.08 14.50
CA ARG A 622 -60.54 -14.57 13.76
C ARG A 622 -60.91 -16.00 14.18
N ASP A 623 -62.15 -16.36 13.95
CA ASP A 623 -62.69 -17.69 14.31
C ASP A 623 -61.97 -18.87 13.61
N ASP A 624 -61.35 -18.60 12.45
CA ASP A 624 -60.59 -19.59 11.64
C ASP A 624 -59.12 -19.79 12.14
N GLY A 625 -58.77 -19.17 13.25
CA GLY A 625 -57.45 -19.29 13.92
C GLY A 625 -56.38 -18.34 13.35
N TRP A 626 -56.71 -17.49 12.38
CA TRP A 626 -55.86 -16.41 11.93
C TRP A 626 -55.88 -15.24 12.91
N TYR A 627 -54.76 -14.53 13.04
CA TYR A 627 -54.72 -13.25 13.75
C TYR A 627 -53.94 -12.20 12.95
N TYR A 628 -54.25 -10.95 13.22
CA TYR A 628 -53.60 -9.77 12.70
C TYR A 628 -53.21 -8.91 13.89
N GLU A 629 -51.95 -8.42 13.91
CA GLU A 629 -51.42 -7.64 15.02
C GLU A 629 -50.71 -6.38 14.51
N PRO A 630 -51.48 -5.32 14.17
CA PRO A 630 -50.89 -4.01 13.93
C PRO A 630 -50.27 -3.46 15.17
N SER A 631 -49.15 -2.74 14.99
CA SER A 631 -48.42 -2.11 16.11
C SER A 631 -47.72 -0.84 15.70
N VAL A 632 -47.52 0.06 16.66
CA VAL A 632 -46.69 1.24 16.58
C VAL A 632 -45.74 1.27 17.75
N GLY A 633 -44.49 1.64 17.50
CA GLY A 633 -43.45 1.69 18.51
C GLY A 633 -42.64 2.98 18.40
N LEU A 634 -42.16 3.44 19.57
CA LEU A 634 -41.18 4.52 19.69
C LEU A 634 -40.00 4.00 20.50
N THR A 635 -38.83 4.27 20.03
CA THR A 635 -37.58 3.91 20.73
C THR A 635 -36.70 5.16 20.81
N TRP A 636 -36.21 5.45 22.00
CA TRP A 636 -35.16 6.42 22.21
C TRP A 636 -33.96 5.69 22.80
N GLY A 637 -32.79 5.88 22.20
CA GLY A 637 -31.54 5.27 22.65
C GLY A 637 -30.40 6.28 22.61
N ARG A 638 -29.47 6.19 23.55
CA ARG A 638 -28.26 6.99 23.59
C ARG A 638 -27.06 6.14 23.92
N ILE A 639 -26.00 6.30 23.13
CA ILE A 639 -24.65 5.84 23.42
C ILE A 639 -23.85 7.02 23.96
N GLY A 640 -23.14 6.86 25.06
CA GLY A 640 -22.31 7.91 25.68
C GLY A 640 -21.09 8.24 24.81
N SER A 641 -20.43 9.35 25.13
CA SER A 641 -19.14 9.71 24.55
C SER A 641 -18.01 8.84 25.09
N ALA A 642 -16.89 8.81 24.38
CA ALA A 642 -15.65 8.22 24.84
C ALA A 642 -14.46 9.07 24.42
N ASP A 643 -13.48 9.17 25.31
CA ASP A 643 -12.16 9.73 25.04
C ASP A 643 -11.16 8.59 25.12
N PHE A 644 -10.34 8.44 24.11
CA PHE A 644 -9.31 7.41 24.08
C PHE A 644 -8.11 7.86 23.26
N THR A 645 -6.97 7.16 23.43
CA THR A 645 -5.74 7.40 22.68
C THR A 645 -5.44 6.15 21.86
N ASP A 646 -5.24 6.32 20.57
CA ASP A 646 -4.84 5.21 19.70
C ASP A 646 -3.35 4.83 19.88
N SER A 647 -2.92 3.72 19.25
CA SER A 647 -1.52 3.26 19.34
C SER A 647 -0.49 4.23 18.72
N GLN A 648 -0.95 5.26 18.01
CA GLN A 648 -0.11 6.32 17.46
C GLN A 648 -0.02 7.56 18.36
N GLY A 649 -0.63 7.49 19.53
CA GLY A 649 -0.63 8.59 20.50
C GLY A 649 -1.63 9.71 20.21
N ILE A 650 -2.62 9.45 19.34
CA ILE A 650 -3.64 10.43 19.01
C ILE A 650 -4.80 10.34 19.98
N ASN A 651 -5.12 11.46 20.60
CA ASN A 651 -6.31 11.57 21.44
C ASN A 651 -7.54 11.75 20.55
N ILE A 652 -8.51 10.86 20.68
CA ILE A 652 -9.74 10.83 19.90
C ILE A 652 -10.91 11.02 20.83
N HIS A 653 -11.81 11.93 20.48
CA HIS A 653 -13.10 12.11 21.13
C HIS A 653 -14.20 11.62 20.22
N ALA A 654 -14.90 10.57 20.62
CA ALA A 654 -16.11 10.10 19.96
C ALA A 654 -17.33 10.58 20.72
N ASP A 655 -18.09 11.50 20.17
CA ASP A 655 -19.27 12.09 20.81
C ASP A 655 -20.32 11.05 21.16
N SER A 656 -21.24 11.46 22.05
CA SER A 656 -22.44 10.69 22.30
C SER A 656 -23.34 10.68 21.06
N SER A 657 -23.93 9.55 20.75
CA SER A 657 -24.89 9.39 19.65
C SER A 657 -26.27 9.03 20.16
N THR A 658 -27.30 9.57 19.52
CA THR A 658 -28.70 9.33 19.89
C THR A 658 -29.44 8.73 18.69
N SER A 659 -30.31 7.76 18.95
CA SER A 659 -31.28 7.20 18.00
C SER A 659 -32.69 7.53 18.50
N LYS A 660 -33.52 8.03 17.62
CA LYS A 660 -34.97 8.34 17.87
C LYS A 660 -35.78 7.64 16.80
N MET A 661 -36.24 6.44 17.09
CA MET A 661 -36.82 5.57 16.06
C MET A 661 -38.33 5.42 16.25
N ALA A 662 -39.09 5.60 15.18
CA ALA A 662 -40.47 5.17 15.05
C ALA A 662 -40.58 3.88 14.28
N THR A 663 -41.46 2.98 14.70
CA THR A 663 -41.73 1.70 14.06
C THR A 663 -43.23 1.55 13.80
N LEU A 664 -43.59 1.22 12.56
CA LEU A 664 -44.91 0.72 12.21
C LEU A 664 -44.77 -0.76 11.86
N GLY A 665 -45.57 -1.62 12.51
CA GLY A 665 -45.47 -3.05 12.35
C GLY A 665 -46.80 -3.74 12.08
N MET A 666 -46.77 -4.83 11.32
CA MET A 666 -47.86 -5.75 11.14
C MET A 666 -47.33 -7.17 11.29
N GLN A 667 -47.91 -7.91 12.22
CA GLN A 667 -47.71 -9.36 12.32
C GLN A 667 -49.00 -10.08 11.90
N VAL A 668 -48.87 -11.09 11.08
CA VAL A 668 -49.98 -11.95 10.66
C VAL A 668 -49.58 -13.39 10.97
N GLY A 669 -50.47 -14.12 11.62
CA GLY A 669 -50.16 -15.49 12.00
C GLY A 669 -51.38 -16.38 12.13
N LYS A 670 -51.10 -17.66 12.34
CA LYS A 670 -52.13 -18.70 12.53
C LYS A 670 -51.63 -19.72 13.52
N ASN A 671 -52.52 -20.13 14.42
CA ASN A 671 -52.29 -21.30 15.29
C ASN A 671 -52.72 -22.57 14.56
N ILE A 672 -51.79 -23.48 14.39
CA ILE A 672 -52.02 -24.80 13.77
C ILE A 672 -51.54 -25.86 14.75
N GLN A 673 -52.46 -26.61 15.33
CA GLN A 673 -52.22 -27.71 16.27
C GLN A 673 -51.28 -27.36 17.42
N GLY A 674 -51.49 -26.16 18.02
CA GLY A 674 -50.68 -25.68 19.15
C GLY A 674 -49.34 -25.08 18.78
N THR A 675 -49.02 -24.93 17.51
CA THR A 675 -47.91 -24.17 16.99
C THR A 675 -48.41 -22.91 16.35
N GLU A 676 -47.95 -21.75 16.82
CA GLU A 676 -48.22 -20.45 16.20
C GLU A 676 -47.15 -20.19 15.12
N PHE A 677 -47.57 -20.01 13.88
CA PHE A 677 -46.73 -19.53 12.80
C PHE A 677 -47.09 -18.09 12.48
N TYR A 678 -46.07 -17.25 12.25
CA TYR A 678 -46.31 -15.85 11.94
C TYR A 678 -45.34 -15.30 10.91
N GLY A 679 -45.81 -14.30 10.19
CA GLY A 679 -45.02 -13.41 9.35
C GLY A 679 -45.04 -12.00 9.93
N LEU A 680 -43.91 -11.30 9.87
CA LEU A 680 -43.73 -9.95 10.38
C LEU A 680 -43.30 -9.02 9.24
N PHE A 681 -43.89 -7.82 9.20
CA PHE A 681 -43.43 -6.72 8.39
C PHE A 681 -43.36 -5.46 9.25
N GLN A 682 -42.25 -4.69 9.15
CA GLN A 682 -42.10 -3.41 9.86
C GLN A 682 -41.45 -2.38 8.94
N VAL A 683 -41.92 -1.15 9.09
CA VAL A 683 -41.27 0.06 8.57
C VAL A 683 -40.71 0.79 9.77
N ARG A 684 -39.41 1.10 9.71
CA ARG A 684 -38.68 1.79 10.77
C ARG A 684 -38.05 3.06 10.23
N HIS A 685 -38.12 4.14 10.99
CA HIS A 685 -37.47 5.40 10.65
C HIS A 685 -36.75 5.95 11.88
N ASP A 686 -35.43 6.15 11.75
CA ASP A 686 -34.63 6.83 12.75
C ASP A 686 -34.49 8.31 12.35
N PHE A 687 -34.99 9.20 13.17
CA PHE A 687 -34.97 10.66 12.98
C PHE A 687 -33.65 11.29 13.42
N ASP A 688 -32.78 10.51 14.04
CA ASP A 688 -31.46 10.92 14.52
C ASP A 688 -30.45 9.85 14.07
N GLY A 689 -29.26 9.83 14.54
CA GLY A 689 -28.23 8.87 14.13
C GLY A 689 -26.95 9.59 13.76
N LYS A 690 -26.84 10.83 14.21
CA LYS A 690 -25.63 11.64 14.00
C LYS A 690 -24.48 11.05 14.77
N MET A 691 -23.39 10.87 14.05
CA MET A 691 -22.11 10.44 14.57
C MET A 691 -21.11 11.56 14.40
N HIS A 692 -20.34 11.81 15.42
CA HIS A 692 -19.28 12.81 15.38
C HIS A 692 -18.06 12.26 16.12
N VAL A 693 -16.90 12.38 15.46
CA VAL A 693 -15.61 11.99 15.99
C VAL A 693 -14.63 13.14 15.76
N SER A 694 -13.86 13.50 16.76
CA SER A 694 -12.93 14.63 16.71
C SER A 694 -11.61 14.35 17.39
N VAL A 695 -10.60 15.15 17.08
CA VAL A 695 -9.33 15.24 17.82
C VAL A 695 -9.36 16.52 18.65
N PRO A 696 -9.50 16.43 19.98
CA PRO A 696 -9.61 17.59 20.85
C PRO A 696 -8.39 18.52 20.77
N GLY A 697 -8.63 19.81 20.77
CA GLY A 697 -7.58 20.84 20.73
C GLY A 697 -6.92 21.02 19.37
N SER A 698 -7.46 20.43 18.33
CA SER A 698 -6.99 20.62 16.95
C SER A 698 -7.97 21.51 16.18
N ASP A 699 -7.54 22.71 15.84
CA ASP A 699 -8.27 23.63 14.95
C ASP A 699 -8.04 23.33 13.46
N LEU A 700 -7.38 22.21 13.18
CA LEU A 700 -7.06 21.82 11.82
C LEU A 700 -8.31 21.47 11.03
N PRO A 701 -8.39 21.89 9.76
CA PRO A 701 -9.50 21.49 8.91
C PRO A 701 -9.69 19.97 8.97
N GLY A 702 -10.94 19.54 9.30
CA GLY A 702 -11.41 18.17 9.45
C GLY A 702 -10.84 17.43 10.68
N SER A 703 -10.30 18.05 11.78
CA SER A 703 -10.12 17.38 13.10
C SER A 703 -11.46 16.92 13.68
N SER A 704 -12.49 17.02 12.87
CA SER A 704 -13.86 16.75 13.23
C SER A 704 -14.59 16.18 12.02
N VAL A 705 -15.16 14.99 12.16
CA VAL A 705 -15.89 14.29 11.09
C VAL A 705 -17.29 13.96 11.57
N TYR A 706 -18.28 14.34 10.76
CA TYR A 706 -19.69 14.10 11.01
C TYR A 706 -20.26 13.15 9.97
N ASP A 707 -21.15 12.27 10.39
CA ASP A 707 -22.01 11.51 9.50
C ASP A 707 -23.41 11.36 10.11
N ASP A 708 -24.41 11.32 9.24
CA ASP A 708 -25.80 11.04 9.63
C ASP A 708 -26.16 9.64 9.13
N MET A 709 -26.37 8.74 10.08
CA MET A 709 -26.72 7.35 9.84
C MET A 709 -28.22 7.08 10.02
N GLY A 710 -29.02 8.11 10.26
CA GLY A 710 -30.48 8.03 10.31
C GLY A 710 -31.11 7.62 8.98
N GLY A 711 -32.43 7.45 8.96
CA GLY A 711 -33.20 7.15 7.75
C GLY A 711 -34.20 6.01 7.90
N THR A 712 -34.75 5.54 6.78
CA THR A 712 -35.82 4.53 6.73
C THR A 712 -35.30 3.18 6.27
N TRP A 713 -35.73 2.12 6.96
CA TRP A 713 -35.51 0.75 6.52
C TRP A 713 -36.74 -0.14 6.80
N TYR A 714 -36.72 -1.31 6.24
CA TYR A 714 -37.80 -2.27 6.31
C TYR A 714 -37.28 -3.58 6.91
N LYS A 715 -38.11 -4.21 7.76
CA LYS A 715 -37.84 -5.52 8.33
C LYS A 715 -38.93 -6.49 7.87
N VAL A 716 -38.54 -7.67 7.42
CA VAL A 716 -39.41 -8.81 7.19
C VAL A 716 -38.93 -9.99 8.02
N GLY A 717 -39.85 -10.77 8.51
CA GLY A 717 -39.52 -11.97 9.29
C GLY A 717 -40.60 -13.03 9.23
N ILE A 718 -40.20 -14.25 9.48
CA ILE A 718 -41.09 -15.38 9.75
C ILE A 718 -40.69 -16.06 11.03
N GLY A 719 -41.64 -16.60 11.77
CA GLY A 719 -41.32 -17.30 13.00
C GLY A 719 -42.39 -18.34 13.38
N ALA A 720 -42.01 -19.14 14.36
CA ALA A 720 -42.88 -20.14 14.97
C ALA A 720 -42.68 -20.17 16.48
N ALA A 721 -43.78 -20.35 17.20
CA ALA A 721 -43.79 -20.53 18.63
C ALA A 721 -44.60 -21.77 18.97
N ARG A 722 -44.08 -22.63 19.85
CA ARG A 722 -44.75 -23.86 20.26
C ARG A 722 -44.60 -24.13 21.74
N LYS A 723 -45.72 -24.33 22.40
CA LYS A 723 -45.74 -24.88 23.75
C LYS A 723 -45.70 -26.40 23.67
N ILE A 724 -44.60 -27.00 24.13
CA ILE A 724 -44.36 -28.44 24.07
C ILE A 724 -45.17 -29.16 25.17
N ASN A 725 -45.20 -28.58 26.37
CA ASN A 725 -45.97 -29.05 27.51
C ASN A 725 -46.28 -27.88 28.46
N LYS A 726 -46.85 -28.16 29.63
CA LYS A 726 -47.26 -27.13 30.61
C LYS A 726 -46.12 -26.18 30.99
N ASN A 727 -44.89 -26.68 31.00
CA ASN A 727 -43.72 -25.95 31.52
C ASN A 727 -42.76 -25.47 30.42
N ASN A 728 -42.85 -26.00 29.20
CA ASN A 728 -41.79 -25.78 28.18
C ASN A 728 -42.35 -25.15 26.91
N SER A 729 -41.78 -24.07 26.51
CA SER A 729 -42.10 -23.38 25.25
C SER A 729 -40.81 -23.08 24.43
N PHE A 730 -40.89 -23.23 23.10
CA PHE A 730 -39.83 -22.96 22.16
C PHE A 730 -40.27 -21.94 21.13
N TYR A 731 -39.31 -21.09 20.71
CA TYR A 731 -39.50 -20.02 19.74
C TYR A 731 -38.38 -20.06 18.70
N MET A 732 -38.73 -19.78 17.47
CA MET A 732 -37.73 -19.64 16.38
C MET A 732 -38.19 -18.58 15.40
N ASP A 733 -37.25 -17.76 14.90
CA ASP A 733 -37.53 -16.75 13.91
C ASP A 733 -36.35 -16.55 12.96
N ILE A 734 -36.67 -16.11 11.74
CA ILE A 734 -35.72 -15.69 10.71
C ILE A 734 -36.14 -14.30 10.24
N GLU A 735 -35.22 -13.36 10.22
CA GLU A 735 -35.47 -11.97 9.86
C GLU A 735 -34.46 -11.43 8.87
N LYS A 736 -34.89 -10.42 8.13
CA LYS A 736 -34.07 -9.66 7.19
C LYS A 736 -34.46 -8.20 7.22
N ASP A 737 -33.46 -7.32 7.32
CA ASP A 737 -33.63 -5.88 7.22
C ASP A 737 -33.03 -5.39 5.88
N PHE A 738 -33.68 -4.44 5.21
CA PHE A 738 -33.23 -3.85 3.95
C PHE A 738 -33.64 -2.38 3.86
N GLY A 739 -32.93 -1.63 3.05
CA GLY A 739 -33.05 -0.16 3.00
C GLY A 739 -31.97 0.51 3.85
N ASN A 740 -31.80 1.81 3.73
CA ASN A 740 -30.82 2.64 4.44
C ASN A 740 -29.33 2.19 4.29
N LYS A 741 -28.45 2.91 4.99
CA LYS A 741 -26.99 2.65 5.04
C LYS A 741 -26.63 1.37 5.80
N VAL A 742 -27.52 0.90 6.69
CA VAL A 742 -27.37 -0.35 7.45
C VAL A 742 -28.30 -1.41 6.92
N LYS A 743 -27.78 -2.61 6.73
CA LYS A 743 -28.53 -3.79 6.27
C LYS A 743 -28.22 -4.97 7.18
N LYS A 744 -29.28 -5.68 7.56
CA LYS A 744 -29.17 -6.96 8.28
C LYS A 744 -29.65 -8.05 7.33
N PRO A 745 -28.78 -8.58 6.45
CA PRO A 745 -29.21 -9.47 5.39
C PRO A 745 -29.81 -10.77 5.93
N ASP A 746 -29.30 -11.29 7.07
CA ASP A 746 -29.75 -12.54 7.63
C ASP A 746 -29.64 -12.48 9.16
N ALA A 747 -30.73 -12.87 9.86
CA ALA A 747 -30.72 -13.13 11.28
C ALA A 747 -31.57 -14.35 11.60
N ILE A 748 -31.07 -15.20 12.45
CA ILE A 748 -31.77 -16.41 12.94
C ILE A 748 -31.76 -16.35 14.45
N GLY A 749 -32.94 -16.42 15.05
CA GLY A 749 -33.17 -16.43 16.48
C GLY A 749 -33.84 -17.71 16.94
N ALA A 750 -33.47 -18.15 18.14
CA ALA A 750 -34.17 -19.24 18.84
C ALA A 750 -34.26 -18.93 20.34
N GLY A 751 -35.36 -19.33 20.95
CA GLY A 751 -35.59 -19.10 22.35
C GLY A 751 -36.27 -20.28 23.04
N TYR A 752 -36.07 -20.33 24.34
CA TYR A 752 -36.69 -21.33 25.22
C TYR A 752 -37.20 -20.66 26.49
N ARG A 753 -38.37 -21.09 26.97
CA ARG A 753 -38.95 -20.66 28.22
C ARG A 753 -39.31 -21.89 29.06
N TYR A 754 -38.94 -21.81 30.32
CA TYR A 754 -39.41 -22.71 31.35
C TYR A 754 -40.35 -21.99 32.30
N THR A 755 -41.54 -22.55 32.50
CA THR A 755 -42.58 -22.04 33.40
C THR A 755 -42.64 -22.93 34.62
N PHE A 756 -42.64 -22.34 35.79
CA PHE A 756 -42.65 -23.04 37.08
C PHE A 756 -44.03 -23.46 37.46
#